data_53164968365ad188a1725f178be1101a
#
_entry.id   53164968365ad188a1725f178be1101a
#
_cell.length_a   1.000
_cell.length_b   1.000
_cell.length_c   1.000
_cell.angle_alpha   90.00
_cell.angle_beta   90.00
_cell.angle_gamma   90.00
#
_symmetry.space_group_name_H-M   'P 1'
#
loop_
_entity.id
_entity.type
_entity.pdbx_description
1 polymer ?
#
loop_
_entity_poly.entity_id
_entity_poly.type
_entity_poly.pdbx_seq_one_letter_code
_entity_poly.pdbx_strand_id
1 'polypeptide(L)'
;MFVFLLFANALPASASTRFTTKYGVLTFLPRFLYEQIRRAANAFFLFIALMQQIPDVSPTGRYTTLVPLIFILTVAGIKEIIEDYKRHKADNTVNKKKTTGIICVCVAVGDIVKVTNGQHLPADMVIVSSSEPQAMCYTETSNLDGETNLKIRQGLPLTAGAQTLEDLMALSGRLECEGPNRHLYDFTGTLRLENQNPAPLGPDQVLLRGAQLRNTQWVAGIVVYTGHDSKLMQNSTKAPLKRSNVERVTNMQILVLFGILLVMALVSSVGAAIWNREHTEDACWYLSRAGDISTNFAYNLLTFIILYNNLIPISLLVTLEVVKFTQALFINWDVEMYYSETDTPAMARTSNLNEELGQVKYLFSDKTGTLTCNVMHFKKCTIAGITYGHFPDLDVDRSMEDFSNLPSSTNNSTEFDDPTLIQNIEKNHPTSPQICEFLTMMAVCHTVVPEREEDQIIFQASSPDEGALVKGAKGLGFVFTARTPHSVIIEAVSVCVIAVIAATRATLTTHCSSLGDSLRKENELALIIDGQTLKYALSFELRQAFLDLALSCKAVICCRVSPLQKSEIVDMVKKHVKAITLAIGDGANDVGMIQTAHVGVGISGNEGMQATNSSDYSIAQFSYLEKLLLVHGAWSYNRVTKCILYCFYKNVVLYIIELWFAFVNGFSGQILFERWCIGLYNVIFTALPPFTLGIFDRPCSQQNMLRFPQLYRITQNAEGFNTKVFWGHCINALIHSIILFWFPLKMLEHDSSFSDGQGNDYLFVGNMVYTYVVVTVCLKAGMETTAWTRFSHLAVWGSMVLWMVFFAVYSAIWPTIPIAPDMLGQAGKVMQCWHFWLGLVLVPTACLLKDFAWTAKSLLEEVQELEARAVDPGAAVLRDASGRSLNERAHLLTRVFRKTPSSVGRSNSVQQTVSHGYAFSQEEHGVVSQSQVVRSYDTTRQRPSL
;
A
#
# COMPACT_ATOMS: atom_id res chain seq x y z
N MET A 1 32.69 -33.15 20.98
CA MET A 1 31.71 -32.30 21.68
C MET A 1 32.42 -30.99 21.93
N PHE A 2 32.21 -30.02 20.99
CA PHE A 2 32.96 -28.77 21.00
C PHE A 2 32.15 -27.75 21.78
N VAL A 3 32.73 -27.21 22.83
CA VAL A 3 32.16 -26.12 23.61
C VAL A 3 32.98 -24.87 23.28
N PHE A 4 32.55 -24.09 22.25
CA PHE A 4 32.85 -22.69 22.23
C PHE A 4 32.00 -22.04 23.32
N LEU A 5 32.61 -21.84 24.51
CA LEU A 5 31.91 -21.14 25.60
C LEU A 5 31.86 -19.66 25.29
N LEU A 6 30.73 -19.21 24.76
CA LEU A 6 30.32 -17.81 24.75
C LEU A 6 29.89 -17.42 26.16
N PHE A 7 30.81 -16.82 26.94
CA PHE A 7 30.42 -16.07 28.14
C PHE A 7 30.04 -14.62 27.78
N ALA A 8 28.87 -14.45 27.17
CA ALA A 8 28.03 -13.28 27.40
C ALA A 8 26.82 -13.76 28.17
N ASN A 9 26.26 -12.94 29.08
CA ASN A 9 25.07 -13.25 29.83
C ASN A 9 24.08 -14.05 28.99
N ALA A 10 23.80 -15.29 29.41
CA ALA A 10 23.11 -16.31 28.63
C ALA A 10 21.76 -15.83 28.13
N LEU A 11 21.73 -15.16 26.97
CA LEU A 11 20.51 -15.02 26.19
C LEU A 11 20.23 -16.40 25.58
N PRO A 12 18.98 -16.90 25.70
CA PRO A 12 18.64 -18.19 25.12
C PRO A 12 18.95 -18.17 23.62
N ALA A 13 19.60 -19.20 23.12
CA ALA A 13 19.95 -19.36 21.72
C ALA A 13 18.70 -19.19 20.86
N SER A 14 18.56 -18.07 20.17
CA SER A 14 17.44 -17.84 19.29
C SER A 14 17.71 -18.50 17.94
N ALA A 15 16.80 -19.36 17.49
CA ALA A 15 16.90 -19.95 16.16
C ALA A 15 16.84 -18.87 15.07
N SER A 16 17.59 -19.06 13.98
CA SER A 16 17.64 -18.10 12.85
C SER A 16 16.35 -18.15 12.02
N THR A 17 15.21 -17.80 12.62
CA THR A 17 13.90 -17.76 11.96
C THR A 17 13.37 -16.34 11.87
N ARG A 18 12.66 -16.03 10.77
CA ARG A 18 11.99 -14.76 10.58
C ARG A 18 10.48 -14.96 10.62
N PHE A 19 9.77 -14.10 11.36
CA PHE A 19 8.32 -14.11 11.43
C PHE A 19 7.77 -12.74 11.06
N THR A 20 6.96 -12.67 10.00
CA THR A 20 6.21 -11.48 9.58
C THR A 20 4.75 -11.57 10.00
N THR A 21 4.32 -12.69 10.60
CA THR A 21 2.98 -12.91 11.14
C THR A 21 2.66 -11.91 12.26
N LYS A 22 1.43 -11.42 12.27
CA LYS A 22 0.96 -10.48 13.30
C LYS A 22 0.57 -11.19 14.60
N TYR A 23 0.07 -12.41 14.50
CA TYR A 23 -0.59 -13.13 15.58
C TYR A 23 0.05 -14.49 15.84
N GLY A 24 0.16 -14.87 17.12
CA GLY A 24 0.39 -16.26 17.52
C GLY A 24 -0.94 -16.96 17.78
N VAL A 25 -0.99 -18.27 17.68
CA VAL A 25 -2.22 -19.07 17.85
C VAL A 25 -2.95 -18.74 19.16
N LEU A 26 -2.23 -18.64 20.27
CA LEU A 26 -2.81 -18.30 21.58
C LEU A 26 -3.11 -16.81 21.77
N THR A 27 -2.38 -15.93 21.11
CA THR A 27 -2.50 -14.48 21.25
C THR A 27 -3.46 -13.86 20.23
N PHE A 28 -3.95 -14.65 19.27
CA PHE A 28 -4.84 -14.16 18.21
C PHE A 28 -6.10 -13.53 18.78
N LEU A 29 -6.87 -14.26 19.55
CA LEU A 29 -8.18 -13.82 20.04
C LEU A 29 -8.10 -12.55 20.91
N PRO A 30 -7.27 -12.47 21.97
CA PRO A 30 -7.22 -11.27 22.80
C PRO A 30 -6.67 -10.07 22.05
N ARG A 31 -5.65 -10.24 21.20
CA ARG A 31 -5.07 -9.14 20.42
C ARG A 31 -6.03 -8.65 19.32
N PHE A 32 -6.67 -9.58 18.62
CA PHE A 32 -7.70 -9.26 17.61
C PHE A 32 -8.88 -8.51 18.23
N LEU A 33 -9.44 -9.00 19.33
CA LEU A 33 -10.54 -8.33 20.04
C LEU A 33 -10.14 -6.92 20.50
N TYR A 34 -8.94 -6.76 21.06
CA TYR A 34 -8.42 -5.46 21.45
C TYR A 34 -8.34 -4.49 20.26
N GLU A 35 -7.82 -4.95 19.11
CA GLU A 35 -7.73 -4.15 17.89
C GLU A 35 -9.11 -3.77 17.32
N GLN A 36 -10.08 -4.68 17.39
CA GLN A 36 -11.45 -4.43 16.93
C GLN A 36 -12.23 -3.50 17.86
N ILE A 37 -12.15 -3.69 19.18
CA ILE A 37 -12.83 -2.81 20.15
C ILE A 37 -12.26 -1.40 20.14
N ARG A 38 -11.00 -1.21 19.76
CA ARG A 38 -10.38 0.09 19.61
C ARG A 38 -10.98 0.94 18.46
N ARG A 39 -11.77 0.36 17.57
CA ARG A 39 -12.56 1.10 16.56
C ARG A 39 -13.79 1.71 17.24
N ALA A 40 -14.00 3.02 17.06
CA ALA A 40 -15.07 3.76 17.72
C ALA A 40 -16.46 3.14 17.54
N ALA A 41 -16.77 2.67 16.32
CA ALA A 41 -18.04 2.02 16.02
C ALA A 41 -18.24 0.71 16.80
N ASN A 42 -17.23 -0.16 16.85
CA ASN A 42 -17.31 -1.43 17.57
C ASN A 42 -17.45 -1.22 19.08
N ALA A 43 -16.73 -0.24 19.65
CA ALA A 43 -16.86 0.14 21.05
C ALA A 43 -18.26 0.65 21.36
N PHE A 44 -18.83 1.48 20.48
CA PHE A 44 -20.18 1.98 20.60
C PHE A 44 -21.22 0.84 20.58
N PHE A 45 -21.17 -0.06 19.59
CA PHE A 45 -22.13 -1.17 19.53
C PHE A 45 -21.96 -2.17 20.66
N LEU A 46 -20.75 -2.38 21.17
CA LEU A 46 -20.56 -3.18 22.37
C LEU A 46 -21.23 -2.52 23.59
N PHE A 47 -21.08 -1.20 23.74
CA PHE A 47 -21.76 -0.44 24.79
C PHE A 47 -23.28 -0.56 24.71
N ILE A 48 -23.87 -0.38 23.52
CA ILE A 48 -25.31 -0.55 23.31
C ILE A 48 -25.76 -1.99 23.58
N ALA A 49 -25.00 -3.00 23.13
CA ALA A 49 -25.33 -4.41 23.38
C ALA A 49 -25.33 -4.74 24.87
N LEU A 50 -24.47 -4.13 25.68
CA LEU A 50 -24.46 -4.26 27.14
C LEU A 50 -25.69 -3.57 27.78
N MET A 51 -26.04 -2.37 27.29
CA MET A 51 -27.23 -1.65 27.76
C MET A 51 -28.53 -2.42 27.46
N GLN A 52 -28.63 -3.11 26.33
CA GLN A 52 -29.79 -3.93 25.94
C GLN A 52 -30.00 -5.15 26.85
N GLN A 53 -29.04 -5.53 27.69
CA GLN A 53 -29.21 -6.61 28.66
C GLN A 53 -30.03 -6.18 29.87
N ILE A 54 -30.21 -4.87 30.14
CA ILE A 54 -30.99 -4.35 31.24
C ILE A 54 -32.46 -4.65 30.97
N PRO A 55 -33.20 -5.32 31.92
CA PRO A 55 -34.61 -5.59 31.75
C PRO A 55 -35.43 -4.32 31.54
N ASP A 56 -36.45 -4.40 30.67
CA ASP A 56 -37.46 -3.38 30.43
C ASP A 56 -36.98 -2.05 29.82
N VAL A 57 -35.69 -1.96 29.41
CA VAL A 57 -35.09 -0.76 28.80
C VAL A 57 -35.10 -0.84 27.28
N SER A 58 -35.01 -2.07 26.72
CA SER A 58 -34.85 -2.23 25.28
C SER A 58 -36.17 -2.39 24.55
N PRO A 59 -36.61 -1.38 23.73
CA PRO A 59 -37.82 -1.51 22.92
C PRO A 59 -37.63 -2.49 21.76
N THR A 60 -36.38 -2.71 21.33
CA THR A 60 -36.04 -3.54 20.15
C THR A 60 -35.66 -4.99 20.47
N GLY A 61 -35.48 -5.34 21.77
CA GLY A 61 -35.09 -6.68 22.20
C GLY A 61 -33.64 -6.80 22.66
N ARG A 62 -33.32 -7.87 23.44
CA ARG A 62 -32.03 -8.03 24.14
C ARG A 62 -30.85 -8.34 23.23
N TYR A 63 -31.05 -8.95 22.07
CA TYR A 63 -29.98 -9.49 21.20
C TYR A 63 -29.86 -8.79 19.86
N THR A 64 -30.68 -7.80 19.60
CA THR A 64 -30.77 -7.14 18.28
C THR A 64 -29.46 -6.49 17.83
N THR A 65 -28.61 -6.00 18.73
CA THR A 65 -27.30 -5.43 18.42
C THR A 65 -26.17 -6.46 18.62
N LEU A 66 -26.30 -7.36 19.59
CA LEU A 66 -25.27 -8.33 19.92
C LEU A 66 -25.02 -9.35 18.79
N VAL A 67 -26.10 -9.88 18.19
CA VAL A 67 -25.99 -10.88 17.10
C VAL A 67 -25.28 -10.28 15.84
N PRO A 68 -25.68 -9.12 15.32
CA PRO A 68 -24.95 -8.48 14.24
C PRO A 68 -23.48 -8.17 14.60
N LEU A 69 -23.21 -7.71 15.83
CA LEU A 69 -21.84 -7.41 16.26
C LEU A 69 -20.94 -8.66 16.26
N ILE A 70 -21.43 -9.79 16.79
CA ILE A 70 -20.71 -11.07 16.77
C ILE A 70 -20.47 -11.51 15.31
N PHE A 71 -21.47 -11.39 14.45
CA PHE A 71 -21.31 -11.70 13.01
C PHE A 71 -20.21 -10.87 12.36
N ILE A 72 -20.19 -9.56 12.62
CA ILE A 72 -19.16 -8.63 12.11
C ILE A 72 -17.76 -9.06 12.57
N LEU A 73 -17.60 -9.31 13.88
CA LEU A 73 -16.32 -9.73 14.44
C LEU A 73 -15.87 -11.07 13.87
N THR A 74 -16.80 -11.98 13.59
CA THR A 74 -16.50 -13.27 12.96
C THR A 74 -16.00 -13.10 11.53
N VAL A 75 -16.68 -12.30 10.71
CA VAL A 75 -16.25 -12.00 9.32
C VAL A 75 -14.87 -11.33 9.31
N ALA A 76 -14.65 -10.33 10.17
CA ALA A 76 -13.36 -9.67 10.30
C ALA A 76 -12.27 -10.63 10.78
N GLY A 77 -12.59 -11.53 11.72
CA GLY A 77 -11.67 -12.56 12.22
C GLY A 77 -11.24 -13.55 11.14
N ILE A 78 -12.19 -14.06 10.36
CA ILE A 78 -11.91 -14.97 9.23
C ILE A 78 -10.97 -14.30 8.22
N LYS A 79 -11.23 -13.05 7.87
CA LYS A 79 -10.37 -12.27 6.96
C LYS A 79 -8.94 -12.15 7.50
N GLU A 80 -8.76 -11.73 8.76
CA GLU A 80 -7.44 -11.59 9.38
C GLU A 80 -6.69 -12.94 9.45
N ILE A 81 -7.41 -14.05 9.73
CA ILE A 81 -6.83 -15.40 9.70
C ILE A 81 -6.32 -15.74 8.29
N ILE A 82 -7.10 -15.45 7.24
CA ILE A 82 -6.69 -15.73 5.85
C ILE A 82 -5.46 -14.92 5.47
N GLU A 83 -5.42 -13.64 5.81
CA GLU A 83 -4.27 -12.77 5.53
C GLU A 83 -3.02 -13.22 6.31
N ASP A 84 -3.16 -13.56 7.58
CA ASP A 84 -2.03 -13.99 8.42
C ASP A 84 -1.52 -15.39 8.06
N TYR A 85 -2.42 -16.28 7.62
CA TYR A 85 -2.04 -17.60 7.08
C TYR A 85 -1.17 -17.45 5.81
N LYS A 86 -1.52 -16.52 4.91
CA LYS A 86 -0.69 -16.25 3.72
C LYS A 86 0.71 -15.75 4.11
N ARG A 87 0.80 -14.87 5.13
CA ARG A 87 2.09 -14.42 5.68
C ARG A 87 2.88 -15.59 6.28
N HIS A 88 2.23 -16.42 7.09
CA HIS A 88 2.86 -17.60 7.68
C HIS A 88 3.40 -18.58 6.63
N LYS A 89 2.65 -18.79 5.54
CA LYS A 89 3.10 -19.63 4.42
C LYS A 89 4.34 -19.04 3.74
N ALA A 90 4.37 -17.71 3.52
CA ALA A 90 5.54 -17.04 2.95
C ALA A 90 6.76 -17.11 3.87
N ASP A 91 6.59 -16.86 5.17
CA ASP A 91 7.65 -17.01 6.18
C ASP A 91 8.22 -18.43 6.21
N ASN A 92 7.34 -19.42 6.14
CA ASN A 92 7.73 -20.84 6.18
C ASN A 92 8.56 -21.23 4.95
N THR A 93 8.23 -20.67 3.78
CA THR A 93 9.02 -20.87 2.55
C THR A 93 10.43 -20.29 2.69
N VAL A 94 10.56 -19.11 3.26
CA VAL A 94 11.88 -18.47 3.48
C VAL A 94 12.67 -19.19 4.58
N ASN A 95 12.05 -19.51 5.69
CA ASN A 95 12.72 -20.13 6.85
C ASN A 95 13.11 -21.60 6.61
N LYS A 96 12.49 -22.29 5.64
CA LYS A 96 12.83 -23.68 5.28
C LYS A 96 13.94 -23.80 4.22
N LYS A 97 14.55 -22.71 3.76
CA LYS A 97 15.73 -22.79 2.89
C LYS A 97 16.83 -23.53 3.64
N LYS A 98 17.38 -24.56 3.00
CA LYS A 98 18.42 -25.40 3.57
C LYS A 98 19.79 -24.75 3.41
N THR A 99 20.64 -24.85 4.45
CA THR A 99 22.07 -24.57 4.38
C THR A 99 22.82 -25.75 4.98
N THR A 100 24.11 -25.92 4.66
CA THR A 100 24.92 -27.02 5.15
C THR A 100 25.54 -26.63 6.50
N GLY A 101 25.01 -27.17 7.59
CA GLY A 101 25.60 -27.05 8.93
C GLY A 101 26.34 -28.34 9.29
N ILE A 102 27.36 -28.22 10.11
CA ILE A 102 28.21 -29.38 10.48
C ILE A 102 27.49 -30.32 11.45
N ILE A 103 26.56 -29.85 12.27
CA ILE A 103 25.94 -30.66 13.35
C ILE A 103 24.42 -30.41 13.56
N CYS A 104 23.75 -29.37 13.03
CA CYS A 104 22.43 -28.93 13.52
C CYS A 104 21.28 -28.90 12.53
N VAL A 105 20.06 -29.11 13.05
CA VAL A 105 18.79 -28.95 12.36
C VAL A 105 18.36 -27.45 12.24
N CYS A 106 18.78 -26.63 13.19
CA CYS A 106 18.60 -25.18 13.21
C CYS A 106 19.91 -24.48 13.55
N VAL A 107 20.22 -23.38 12.87
CA VAL A 107 21.42 -22.59 13.12
C VAL A 107 21.31 -21.85 14.45
N ALA A 108 22.23 -22.07 15.36
CA ALA A 108 22.33 -21.42 16.66
C ALA A 108 23.67 -20.66 16.81
N VAL A 109 23.74 -19.75 17.78
CA VAL A 109 24.99 -19.05 18.12
C VAL A 109 26.06 -20.05 18.61
N GLY A 110 27.25 -19.96 18.04
CA GLY A 110 28.36 -20.90 18.32
C GLY A 110 28.49 -22.04 17.32
N ASP A 111 27.50 -22.24 16.43
CA ASP A 111 27.58 -23.25 15.37
C ASP A 111 28.62 -22.86 14.32
N ILE A 112 29.31 -23.84 13.76
CA ILE A 112 30.13 -23.67 12.56
C ILE A 112 29.27 -24.02 11.34
N VAL A 113 29.08 -23.04 10.47
CA VAL A 113 28.26 -23.19 9.26
C VAL A 113 29.14 -23.07 8.03
N LYS A 114 28.98 -24.02 7.10
CA LYS A 114 29.60 -23.99 5.78
C LYS A 114 28.58 -23.50 4.75
N VAL A 115 28.93 -22.42 4.03
CA VAL A 115 28.10 -21.83 2.97
C VAL A 115 28.81 -22.00 1.64
N THR A 116 28.09 -22.39 0.60
CA THR A 116 28.65 -22.62 -0.75
C THR A 116 28.30 -21.45 -1.67
N ASN A 117 29.02 -21.37 -2.79
CA ASN A 117 28.83 -20.30 -3.79
C ASN A 117 27.34 -20.14 -4.19
N GLY A 118 26.89 -18.91 -4.30
CA GLY A 118 25.51 -18.57 -4.66
C GLY A 118 24.49 -18.65 -3.50
N GLN A 119 24.86 -19.16 -2.33
CA GLN A 119 23.96 -19.23 -1.17
C GLN A 119 23.97 -17.93 -0.36
N HIS A 120 22.82 -17.61 0.24
CA HIS A 120 22.71 -16.52 1.20
C HIS A 120 23.20 -16.95 2.58
N LEU A 121 23.88 -16.04 3.26
CA LEU A 121 24.34 -16.24 4.63
C LEU A 121 23.16 -16.29 5.60
N PRO A 122 23.01 -17.38 6.40
CA PRO A 122 21.84 -17.60 7.24
C PRO A 122 21.84 -16.78 8.53
N ALA A 123 23.03 -16.35 8.98
CA ALA A 123 23.26 -15.66 10.25
C ALA A 123 24.49 -14.75 10.12
N ASP A 124 24.68 -13.84 11.09
CA ASP A 124 25.95 -13.10 11.18
C ASP A 124 27.01 -14.04 11.73
N MET A 125 28.13 -14.18 11.01
CA MET A 125 29.19 -15.15 11.36
C MET A 125 30.56 -14.55 11.17
N VAL A 126 31.52 -15.01 12.00
CA VAL A 126 32.96 -14.69 11.87
C VAL A 126 33.60 -15.76 11.00
N ILE A 127 34.38 -15.33 10.00
CA ILE A 127 35.05 -16.22 9.05
C ILE A 127 36.15 -17.02 9.79
N VAL A 128 36.12 -18.32 9.63
CA VAL A 128 37.18 -19.25 10.11
C VAL A 128 38.08 -19.63 8.94
N SER A 129 37.49 -20.10 7.84
CA SER A 129 38.23 -20.59 6.68
C SER A 129 37.42 -20.49 5.42
N SER A 130 38.07 -20.49 4.25
CA SER A 130 37.44 -20.48 2.94
C SER A 130 38.24 -21.33 1.94
N SER A 131 37.61 -21.55 0.75
CA SER A 131 38.30 -22.21 -0.38
C SER A 131 39.41 -21.36 -1.02
N GLU A 132 39.43 -20.06 -0.73
CA GLU A 132 40.38 -19.12 -1.32
C GLU A 132 41.62 -18.94 -0.40
N PRO A 133 42.78 -18.55 -0.97
CA PRO A 133 43.99 -18.30 -0.18
C PRO A 133 43.73 -17.29 0.94
N GLN A 134 44.40 -17.49 2.09
CA GLN A 134 44.34 -16.62 3.27
C GLN A 134 42.92 -16.47 3.87
N ALA A 135 42.06 -17.45 3.68
CA ALA A 135 40.66 -17.42 4.11
C ALA A 135 39.90 -16.18 3.61
N MET A 136 40.19 -15.71 2.39
CA MET A 136 39.44 -14.67 1.72
C MET A 136 38.11 -15.21 1.17
N CYS A 137 37.08 -14.37 1.13
CA CYS A 137 35.84 -14.67 0.46
C CYS A 137 35.22 -13.39 -0.10
N TYR A 138 34.35 -13.57 -1.10
CA TYR A 138 33.71 -12.50 -1.79
C TYR A 138 32.21 -12.53 -1.48
N THR A 139 31.68 -11.41 -1.01
CA THR A 139 30.27 -11.30 -0.63
C THR A 139 29.58 -10.17 -1.36
N GLU A 140 28.41 -10.45 -1.90
CA GLU A 140 27.50 -9.47 -2.45
C GLU A 140 26.57 -9.00 -1.35
N THR A 141 26.51 -7.68 -1.12
CA THR A 141 25.69 -7.06 -0.06
C THR A 141 24.48 -6.28 -0.60
N SER A 142 24.09 -6.51 -1.85
CA SER A 142 22.93 -5.83 -2.50
C SER A 142 21.68 -5.84 -1.62
N ASN A 143 21.40 -6.92 -0.94
CA ASN A 143 20.30 -7.05 0.02
C ASN A 143 20.44 -6.19 1.29
N LEU A 144 21.63 -5.66 1.60
CA LEU A 144 21.89 -4.92 2.85
C LEU A 144 21.99 -3.41 2.63
N ASP A 145 22.72 -3.02 1.61
CA ASP A 145 23.05 -1.63 1.29
C ASP A 145 22.65 -1.20 -0.13
N GLY A 146 22.12 -2.11 -0.95
CA GLY A 146 21.76 -1.85 -2.35
C GLY A 146 22.95 -1.81 -3.29
N GLU A 147 24.17 -2.11 -2.79
CA GLU A 147 25.38 -2.14 -3.61
C GLU A 147 25.62 -3.54 -4.17
N THR A 148 25.70 -3.65 -5.48
CA THR A 148 26.00 -4.91 -6.18
C THR A 148 27.49 -5.22 -6.27
N ASN A 149 28.33 -4.27 -5.84
CA ASN A 149 29.76 -4.48 -5.75
C ASN A 149 30.08 -5.57 -4.73
N LEU A 150 30.91 -6.51 -5.15
CA LEU A 150 31.34 -7.57 -4.26
C LEU A 150 32.37 -7.02 -3.25
N LYS A 151 32.18 -7.34 -1.98
CA LYS A 151 33.08 -6.94 -0.90
C LYS A 151 33.99 -8.12 -0.52
N ILE A 152 35.27 -7.84 -0.37
CA ILE A 152 36.25 -8.81 0.13
C ILE A 152 36.08 -8.86 1.63
N ARG A 153 36.01 -10.08 2.16
CA ARG A 153 36.09 -10.39 3.58
C ARG A 153 37.20 -11.41 3.79
N GLN A 154 37.97 -11.28 4.86
CA GLN A 154 39.12 -12.10 5.11
C GLN A 154 39.13 -12.67 6.53
N GLY A 155 39.30 -13.97 6.67
CA GLY A 155 39.49 -14.61 7.95
C GLY A 155 40.84 -14.34 8.59
N LEU A 156 41.00 -14.79 9.83
CA LEU A 156 42.31 -14.68 10.52
C LEU A 156 43.34 -15.68 9.95
N PRO A 157 44.63 -15.28 9.84
CA PRO A 157 45.68 -16.18 9.41
C PRO A 157 45.82 -17.44 10.29
N LEU A 158 45.46 -17.31 11.58
CA LEU A 158 45.48 -18.39 12.57
C LEU A 158 44.52 -19.55 12.25
N THR A 159 43.40 -19.26 11.58
CA THR A 159 42.38 -20.26 11.27
C THR A 159 42.30 -20.62 9.78
N ALA A 160 43.05 -19.89 8.93
CA ALA A 160 43.04 -20.07 7.48
C ALA A 160 43.46 -21.46 7.00
N GLY A 161 44.30 -22.15 7.80
CA GLY A 161 44.80 -23.50 7.50
C GLY A 161 43.75 -24.62 7.72
N ALA A 162 42.67 -24.39 8.41
CA ALA A 162 41.64 -25.40 8.71
C ALA A 162 40.74 -25.60 7.49
N GLN A 163 41.13 -26.39 6.52
CA GLN A 163 40.39 -26.62 5.26
C GLN A 163 39.51 -27.88 5.29
N THR A 164 39.87 -28.88 6.11
CA THR A 164 39.10 -30.11 6.22
C THR A 164 38.06 -30.02 7.33
N LEU A 165 37.04 -30.89 7.27
CA LEU A 165 36.02 -30.97 8.31
C LEU A 165 36.62 -31.34 9.66
N GLU A 166 37.68 -32.22 9.65
CA GLU A 166 38.39 -32.68 10.84
C GLU A 166 39.17 -31.53 11.49
N ASP A 167 39.83 -30.69 10.71
CA ASP A 167 40.53 -29.50 11.19
C ASP A 167 39.58 -28.49 11.83
N LEU A 168 38.44 -28.23 11.16
CA LEU A 168 37.39 -27.33 11.68
C LEU A 168 36.77 -27.86 12.98
N MET A 169 36.65 -29.17 13.10
CA MET A 169 36.17 -29.81 14.32
C MET A 169 37.23 -29.86 15.43
N ALA A 170 38.52 -29.79 15.11
CA ALA A 170 39.60 -29.76 16.07
C ALA A 170 39.84 -28.36 16.69
N LEU A 171 39.26 -27.31 16.14
CA LEU A 171 39.36 -25.94 16.68
C LEU A 171 38.71 -25.85 18.05
N SER A 172 39.47 -25.50 19.07
CA SER A 172 38.96 -25.20 20.43
C SER A 172 39.39 -23.81 20.86
N GLY A 173 38.44 -23.02 21.36
CA GLY A 173 38.75 -21.64 21.74
C GLY A 173 37.55 -20.85 22.26
N ARG A 174 37.76 -19.57 22.52
CA ARG A 174 36.75 -18.63 23.03
C ARG A 174 36.67 -17.41 22.12
N LEU A 175 35.47 -17.07 21.69
CA LEU A 175 35.17 -15.85 20.95
C LEU A 175 34.49 -14.86 21.89
N GLU A 176 35.14 -13.71 22.09
CA GLU A 176 34.56 -12.56 22.81
C GLU A 176 34.22 -11.47 21.80
N CYS A 177 32.96 -10.98 21.78
CA CYS A 177 32.53 -9.92 20.87
C CYS A 177 31.55 -8.97 21.53
N GLU A 178 31.33 -7.83 20.88
CA GLU A 178 30.33 -6.87 21.32
C GLU A 178 28.89 -7.45 21.34
N GLY A 179 27.99 -6.86 22.09
CA GLY A 179 26.57 -7.23 22.06
C GLY A 179 25.90 -6.87 20.74
N PRO A 180 24.71 -7.49 20.42
CA PRO A 180 23.96 -7.18 19.21
C PRO A 180 23.70 -5.69 19.06
N ASN A 181 24.08 -5.09 17.92
CA ASN A 181 23.92 -3.67 17.62
C ASN A 181 23.46 -3.44 16.18
N ARG A 182 23.09 -2.17 15.86
CA ARG A 182 22.54 -1.76 14.55
C ARG A 182 23.62 -1.37 13.53
N HIS A 183 24.87 -1.24 13.92
CA HIS A 183 25.94 -0.77 13.04
C HIS A 183 26.38 -1.88 12.10
N LEU A 184 26.05 -1.75 10.81
CA LEU A 184 26.30 -2.79 9.80
C LEU A 184 27.79 -3.02 9.55
N TYR A 185 28.60 -1.96 9.61
CA TYR A 185 30.00 -1.99 9.23
C TYR A 185 30.97 -1.88 10.42
N ASP A 186 30.45 -1.86 11.63
CA ASP A 186 31.24 -1.84 12.84
C ASP A 186 31.17 -3.20 13.52
N PHE A 187 32.28 -3.75 13.93
CA PHE A 187 32.38 -4.97 14.74
C PHE A 187 33.66 -4.97 15.52
N THR A 188 33.57 -5.30 16.81
CA THR A 188 34.74 -5.47 17.67
C THR A 188 34.64 -6.80 18.42
N GLY A 189 35.71 -7.56 18.37
CA GLY A 189 35.82 -8.85 19.04
C GLY A 189 37.23 -9.34 19.22
N THR A 190 37.38 -10.46 19.91
CA THR A 190 38.66 -11.12 20.11
C THR A 190 38.46 -12.63 20.07
N LEU A 191 39.25 -13.30 19.25
CA LEU A 191 39.28 -14.76 19.19
C LEU A 191 40.51 -15.26 20.01
N ARG A 192 40.26 -16.15 20.98
CA ARG A 192 41.27 -16.82 21.78
C ARG A 192 41.24 -18.32 21.49
N LEU A 193 42.19 -18.82 20.77
CA LEU A 193 42.40 -20.26 20.56
C LEU A 193 43.31 -20.82 21.67
N GLU A 194 43.10 -22.09 22.01
CA GLU A 194 43.98 -22.77 22.97
C GLU A 194 45.40 -22.77 22.44
N ASN A 195 46.39 -22.41 23.30
CA ASN A 195 47.82 -22.31 22.99
C ASN A 195 48.22 -21.24 21.97
N GLN A 196 47.39 -20.24 21.68
CA GLN A 196 47.71 -19.12 20.77
C GLN A 196 47.42 -17.75 21.39
N ASN A 197 48.10 -16.72 20.92
CA ASN A 197 47.83 -15.35 21.37
C ASN A 197 46.45 -14.87 20.93
N PRO A 198 45.78 -14.04 21.76
CA PRO A 198 44.49 -13.45 21.40
C PRO A 198 44.60 -12.65 20.11
N ALA A 199 43.71 -12.91 19.14
CA ALA A 199 43.64 -12.18 17.88
C ALA A 199 42.42 -11.23 17.85
N PRO A 200 42.63 -9.93 17.55
CA PRO A 200 41.50 -9.00 17.41
C PRO A 200 40.68 -9.30 16.17
N LEU A 201 39.36 -9.06 16.25
CA LEU A 201 38.41 -9.19 15.17
C LEU A 201 37.80 -7.83 14.85
N GLY A 202 37.76 -7.51 13.60
CA GLY A 202 37.16 -6.30 13.06
C GLY A 202 36.02 -6.60 12.07
N PRO A 203 35.48 -5.56 11.44
CA PRO A 203 34.39 -5.71 10.48
C PRO A 203 34.73 -6.55 9.25
N ASP A 204 36.05 -6.63 8.87
CA ASP A 204 36.52 -7.41 7.72
C ASP A 204 36.40 -8.92 7.92
N GLN A 205 36.34 -9.38 9.16
CA GLN A 205 36.23 -10.80 9.53
C GLN A 205 34.78 -11.26 9.64
N VAL A 206 33.79 -10.37 9.47
CA VAL A 206 32.37 -10.69 9.70
C VAL A 206 31.59 -10.77 8.40
N LEU A 207 30.86 -11.84 8.26
CA LEU A 207 29.87 -12.06 7.21
C LEU A 207 28.45 -11.75 7.75
N LEU A 208 27.74 -10.84 7.10
CA LEU A 208 26.43 -10.40 7.55
C LEU A 208 25.31 -11.29 6.99
N ARG A 209 24.30 -11.55 7.79
CA ARG A 209 23.10 -12.27 7.39
C ARG A 209 22.42 -11.61 6.18
N GLY A 210 22.07 -12.43 5.18
CA GLY A 210 21.38 -11.98 3.97
C GLY A 210 22.31 -11.57 2.84
N ALA A 211 23.61 -11.35 3.08
CA ALA A 211 24.60 -11.25 2.01
C ALA A 211 24.73 -12.59 1.27
N GLN A 212 25.10 -12.55 0.01
CA GLN A 212 25.26 -13.72 -0.83
C GLN A 212 26.75 -14.01 -1.06
N LEU A 213 27.16 -15.27 -0.92
CA LEU A 213 28.51 -15.69 -1.25
C LEU A 213 28.67 -15.76 -2.75
N ARG A 214 29.74 -15.15 -3.28
CA ARG A 214 30.10 -15.11 -4.70
C ARG A 214 31.58 -15.50 -4.88
N ASN A 215 31.91 -15.96 -6.06
CA ASN A 215 33.29 -16.27 -6.48
C ASN A 215 34.16 -17.05 -5.44
N THR A 216 33.54 -17.74 -4.54
CA THR A 216 34.17 -18.50 -3.47
C THR A 216 33.43 -19.82 -3.41
N GLN A 217 34.13 -20.95 -3.59
CA GLN A 217 33.45 -22.25 -3.63
C GLN A 217 32.71 -22.53 -2.32
N TRP A 218 33.39 -22.26 -1.18
CA TRP A 218 32.78 -22.36 0.13
C TRP A 218 33.47 -21.45 1.16
N VAL A 219 32.73 -21.07 2.18
CA VAL A 219 33.24 -20.39 3.38
C VAL A 219 32.70 -21.09 4.62
N ALA A 220 33.53 -21.24 5.63
CA ALA A 220 33.14 -21.74 6.96
C ALA A 220 33.25 -20.59 7.97
N GLY A 221 32.25 -20.42 8.81
CA GLY A 221 32.21 -19.36 9.83
C GLY A 221 31.52 -19.81 11.11
N ILE A 222 31.91 -19.17 12.23
CA ILE A 222 31.27 -19.33 13.54
C ILE A 222 30.13 -18.30 13.64
N VAL A 223 28.94 -18.76 13.94
CA VAL A 223 27.74 -17.92 14.08
C VAL A 223 27.81 -17.10 15.36
N VAL A 224 27.66 -15.77 15.23
CA VAL A 224 27.73 -14.81 16.34
C VAL A 224 26.33 -14.28 16.70
N TYR A 225 25.53 -13.86 15.71
CA TYR A 225 24.18 -13.37 15.94
C TYR A 225 23.20 -14.11 15.06
N THR A 226 22.03 -14.48 15.63
CA THR A 226 20.96 -15.18 14.92
C THR A 226 19.61 -14.48 15.11
N GLY A 227 18.62 -14.79 14.27
CA GLY A 227 17.24 -14.34 14.42
C GLY A 227 17.12 -12.82 14.48
N HIS A 228 16.51 -12.30 15.52
CA HIS A 228 16.31 -10.87 15.74
C HIS A 228 17.58 -10.12 16.19
N ASP A 229 18.59 -10.83 16.65
CA ASP A 229 19.83 -10.25 17.14
C ASP A 229 20.82 -9.97 16.00
N SER A 230 20.60 -10.50 14.79
CA SER A 230 21.42 -10.20 13.63
C SER A 230 21.34 -8.71 13.28
N LYS A 231 22.45 -8.14 12.80
CA LYS A 231 22.57 -6.71 12.46
C LYS A 231 21.52 -6.26 11.46
N LEU A 232 21.16 -7.10 10.47
CA LEU A 232 20.08 -6.85 9.52
C LEU A 232 18.73 -6.69 10.23
N MET A 233 18.41 -7.57 11.18
CA MET A 233 17.11 -7.53 11.87
C MET A 233 17.02 -6.42 12.92
N GLN A 234 18.15 -6.03 13.50
CA GLN A 234 18.24 -4.87 14.39
C GLN A 234 17.97 -3.54 13.67
N ASN A 235 18.26 -3.47 12.37
CA ASN A 235 17.93 -2.34 11.51
C ASN A 235 16.48 -2.38 11.02
N SER A 236 15.78 -3.51 11.11
CA SER A 236 14.38 -3.61 10.75
C SER A 236 13.51 -3.13 11.91
N THR A 237 12.68 -2.12 11.66
CA THR A 237 11.67 -1.64 12.62
C THR A 237 10.52 -2.64 12.73
N LYS A 238 9.87 -2.72 13.91
CA LYS A 238 8.61 -3.48 14.03
C LYS A 238 7.56 -2.86 13.14
N ALA A 239 6.89 -3.65 12.33
CA ALA A 239 5.82 -3.19 11.45
C ALA A 239 4.73 -2.44 12.26
N PRO A 240 4.54 -1.13 12.07
CA PRO A 240 3.49 -0.39 12.76
C PRO A 240 2.12 -0.81 12.22
N LEU A 241 1.10 -0.74 13.07
CA LEU A 241 -0.30 -0.90 12.64
C LEU A 241 -0.69 0.34 11.81
N LYS A 242 -0.78 0.18 10.51
CA LYS A 242 -1.18 1.24 9.58
C LYS A 242 -2.71 1.33 9.53
N ARG A 243 -3.25 2.54 9.61
CA ARG A 243 -4.67 2.86 9.48
C ARG A 243 -4.87 3.90 8.40
N SER A 244 -5.95 3.75 7.64
CA SER A 244 -6.31 4.65 6.56
C SER A 244 -6.78 6.01 7.11
N ASN A 245 -6.52 7.07 6.36
CA ASN A 245 -6.98 8.43 6.68
C ASN A 245 -8.52 8.51 6.59
N VAL A 246 -9.11 7.84 5.62
CA VAL A 246 -10.57 7.74 5.45
C VAL A 246 -11.20 7.11 6.71
N GLU A 247 -10.62 6.02 7.24
CA GLU A 247 -11.08 5.40 8.49
C GLU A 247 -10.97 6.37 9.68
N ARG A 248 -9.88 7.14 9.76
CA ARG A 248 -9.69 8.13 10.84
C ARG A 248 -10.74 9.23 10.80
N VAL A 249 -11.01 9.80 9.62
CA VAL A 249 -12.06 10.81 9.43
C VAL A 249 -13.43 10.22 9.75
N THR A 250 -13.74 9.02 9.27
CA THR A 250 -15.01 8.32 9.57
C THR A 250 -15.21 8.11 11.06
N ASN A 251 -14.18 7.66 11.78
CA ASN A 251 -14.25 7.49 13.24
C ASN A 251 -14.53 8.80 13.98
N MET A 252 -13.96 9.92 13.52
CA MET A 252 -14.27 11.24 14.09
C MET A 252 -15.73 11.62 13.85
N GLN A 253 -16.26 11.39 12.64
CA GLN A 253 -17.67 11.68 12.35
C GLN A 253 -18.62 10.80 13.18
N ILE A 254 -18.28 9.53 13.41
CA ILE A 254 -19.04 8.63 14.28
C ILE A 254 -19.12 9.18 15.72
N LEU A 255 -18.01 9.70 16.24
CA LEU A 255 -18.01 10.33 17.58
C LEU A 255 -18.91 11.57 17.64
N VAL A 256 -18.92 12.40 16.61
CA VAL A 256 -19.83 13.56 16.52
C VAL A 256 -21.28 13.11 16.44
N LEU A 257 -21.60 12.10 15.62
CA LEU A 257 -22.95 11.52 15.54
C LEU A 257 -23.41 10.90 16.85
N PHE A 258 -22.51 10.28 17.59
CA PHE A 258 -22.80 9.79 18.94
C PHE A 258 -23.16 10.93 19.90
N GLY A 259 -22.46 12.07 19.83
CA GLY A 259 -22.83 13.27 20.58
C GLY A 259 -24.22 13.78 20.21
N ILE A 260 -24.56 13.82 18.92
CA ILE A 260 -25.90 14.22 18.44
C ILE A 260 -26.96 13.22 18.93
N LEU A 261 -26.70 11.93 18.89
CA LEU A 261 -27.59 10.88 19.41
C LEU A 261 -27.91 11.12 20.90
N LEU A 262 -26.90 11.42 21.71
CA LEU A 262 -27.08 11.73 23.12
C LEU A 262 -27.97 12.97 23.34
N VAL A 263 -27.77 14.03 22.52
CA VAL A 263 -28.61 15.22 22.56
C VAL A 263 -30.04 14.88 22.17
N MET A 264 -30.26 14.11 21.11
CA MET A 264 -31.60 13.67 20.68
C MET A 264 -32.29 12.86 21.80
N ALA A 265 -31.59 11.92 22.41
CA ALA A 265 -32.14 11.10 23.51
C ALA A 265 -32.49 11.96 24.72
N LEU A 266 -31.66 12.96 25.05
CA LEU A 266 -31.93 13.90 26.13
C LEU A 266 -33.17 14.76 25.85
N VAL A 267 -33.26 15.33 24.64
CA VAL A 267 -34.43 16.12 24.21
C VAL A 267 -35.72 15.28 24.28
N SER A 268 -35.68 14.04 23.77
CA SER A 268 -36.84 13.14 23.81
C SER A 268 -37.22 12.75 25.25
N SER A 269 -36.23 12.56 26.14
CA SER A 269 -36.50 12.24 27.55
C SER A 269 -37.08 13.43 28.31
N VAL A 270 -36.59 14.64 28.02
CA VAL A 270 -37.18 15.89 28.58
C VAL A 270 -38.60 16.10 28.05
N GLY A 271 -38.79 15.87 26.73
CA GLY A 271 -40.15 15.93 26.13
C GLY A 271 -41.10 14.97 26.78
N ALA A 272 -40.70 13.70 27.03
CA ALA A 272 -41.49 12.72 27.74
C ALA A 272 -41.85 13.13 29.18
N ALA A 273 -40.88 13.77 29.89
CA ALA A 273 -41.11 14.28 31.23
C ALA A 273 -42.10 15.43 31.26
N ILE A 274 -41.98 16.37 30.30
CA ILE A 274 -42.93 17.49 30.15
C ILE A 274 -44.35 16.99 29.80
N TRP A 275 -44.45 16.12 28.79
CA TRP A 275 -45.70 15.53 28.36
C TRP A 275 -46.38 14.79 29.48
N ASN A 276 -45.68 14.00 30.24
CA ASN A 276 -46.20 13.27 31.40
C ASN A 276 -46.66 14.22 32.53
N ARG A 277 -46.00 15.36 32.70
CA ARG A 277 -46.38 16.37 33.68
C ARG A 277 -47.69 17.12 33.27
N GLU A 278 -47.78 17.53 32.02
CA GLU A 278 -48.93 18.25 31.52
C GLU A 278 -50.23 17.39 31.53
N HIS A 279 -50.11 16.10 31.22
CA HIS A 279 -51.26 15.17 31.19
C HIS A 279 -51.46 14.43 32.52
N THR A 280 -50.95 14.95 33.63
CA THR A 280 -51.13 14.35 34.96
C THR A 280 -52.53 14.55 35.51
N GLU A 281 -53.13 15.70 35.20
CA GLU A 281 -54.48 16.09 35.67
C GLU A 281 -55.60 15.47 34.81
N ASP A 282 -55.37 15.31 33.50
CA ASP A 282 -56.26 14.59 32.56
C ASP A 282 -56.12 13.08 32.65
N ALA A 283 -56.05 12.55 33.87
CA ALA A 283 -55.67 11.17 34.14
C ALA A 283 -56.49 10.20 33.27
N CYS A 284 -55.95 9.77 32.15
CA CYS A 284 -56.43 8.65 31.37
C CYS A 284 -56.40 7.44 32.24
N TRP A 285 -57.56 7.04 32.78
CA TRP A 285 -57.69 5.92 33.71
C TRP A 285 -57.16 4.57 33.21
N TYR A 286 -56.87 4.49 31.89
CA TYR A 286 -56.31 3.32 31.21
C TYR A 286 -54.78 3.35 31.12
N LEU A 287 -54.08 4.41 31.50
CA LEU A 287 -52.63 4.49 31.53
C LEU A 287 -52.14 4.27 32.97
N SER A 288 -51.65 3.08 33.27
CA SER A 288 -51.09 2.80 34.59
C SER A 288 -49.76 3.51 34.76
N ARG A 289 -49.63 4.31 35.82
CA ARG A 289 -48.37 4.96 36.23
C ARG A 289 -47.67 4.13 37.28
N ALA A 290 -46.52 3.63 36.95
CA ALA A 290 -45.62 3.01 37.87
C ALA A 290 -44.32 3.86 38.01
N GLY A 291 -43.96 4.25 39.23
CA GLY A 291 -42.63 4.74 39.60
C GLY A 291 -42.45 6.26 39.73
N ASP A 292 -41.34 6.64 40.38
CA ASP A 292 -40.90 8.02 40.58
C ASP A 292 -40.45 8.70 39.28
N ILE A 293 -40.68 10.00 39.14
CA ILE A 293 -40.37 10.80 37.95
C ILE A 293 -38.87 10.72 37.59
N SER A 294 -37.99 10.69 38.57
CA SER A 294 -36.52 10.60 38.33
C SER A 294 -36.09 9.26 37.77
N THR A 295 -36.68 8.15 38.28
CA THR A 295 -36.42 6.78 37.81
C THR A 295 -36.94 6.61 36.37
N ASN A 296 -38.16 7.09 36.10
CA ASN A 296 -38.75 7.07 34.75
C ASN A 296 -37.95 7.89 33.76
N PHE A 297 -37.38 9.03 34.14
CA PHE A 297 -36.52 9.83 33.25
C PHE A 297 -35.25 9.07 32.86
N ALA A 298 -34.59 8.41 33.82
CA ALA A 298 -33.38 7.63 33.54
C ALA A 298 -33.69 6.42 32.61
N TYR A 299 -34.78 5.71 32.84
CA TYR A 299 -35.21 4.62 31.94
C TYR A 299 -35.56 5.13 30.55
N ASN A 300 -36.29 6.25 30.44
CA ASN A 300 -36.63 6.86 29.15
C ASN A 300 -35.36 7.29 28.40
N LEU A 301 -34.39 7.89 29.07
CA LEU A 301 -33.11 8.26 28.47
C LEU A 301 -32.39 7.04 27.89
N LEU A 302 -32.30 5.94 28.62
CA LEU A 302 -31.68 4.70 28.14
C LEU A 302 -32.45 4.11 26.96
N THR A 303 -33.78 4.12 27.03
CA THR A 303 -34.68 3.66 25.95
C THR A 303 -34.44 4.44 24.66
N PHE A 304 -34.38 5.77 24.73
CA PHE A 304 -34.14 6.61 23.56
C PHE A 304 -32.71 6.48 23.03
N ILE A 305 -31.69 6.27 23.86
CA ILE A 305 -30.34 5.93 23.41
C ILE A 305 -30.33 4.63 22.61
N ILE A 306 -31.07 3.61 23.07
CA ILE A 306 -31.21 2.35 22.35
C ILE A 306 -32.05 2.52 21.08
N LEU A 307 -33.10 3.32 21.10
CA LEU A 307 -33.96 3.58 19.94
C LEU A 307 -33.17 4.23 18.79
N TYR A 308 -32.36 5.23 19.10
CA TYR A 308 -31.59 5.97 18.09
C TYR A 308 -30.23 5.36 17.75
N ASN A 309 -29.83 4.23 18.33
CA ASN A 309 -28.49 3.63 18.18
C ASN A 309 -28.10 3.35 16.72
N ASN A 310 -29.06 2.97 15.90
CA ASN A 310 -28.85 2.61 14.50
C ASN A 310 -28.68 3.83 13.57
N LEU A 311 -28.70 5.06 14.12
CA LEU A 311 -28.23 6.27 13.41
C LEU A 311 -26.81 6.08 12.91
N ILE A 312 -26.00 5.31 13.66
CA ILE A 312 -24.67 4.85 13.24
C ILE A 312 -24.83 3.51 12.52
N PRO A 313 -24.42 3.42 11.23
CA PRO A 313 -24.67 2.21 10.43
C PRO A 313 -23.81 1.03 10.87
N ILE A 314 -24.40 0.05 11.57
CA ILE A 314 -23.68 -1.17 11.97
C ILE A 314 -23.23 -2.01 10.75
N SER A 315 -24.04 -2.06 9.69
CA SER A 315 -23.73 -2.77 8.45
C SER A 315 -22.54 -2.19 7.68
N LEU A 316 -22.20 -0.90 7.89
CA LEU A 316 -21.08 -0.25 7.25
C LEU A 316 -19.78 -1.01 7.48
N LEU A 317 -19.55 -1.48 8.69
CA LEU A 317 -18.32 -2.17 9.06
C LEU A 317 -18.12 -3.47 8.26
N VAL A 318 -19.17 -4.30 8.16
CA VAL A 318 -19.14 -5.55 7.35
C VAL A 318 -18.97 -5.20 5.88
N THR A 319 -19.77 -4.27 5.38
CA THR A 319 -19.74 -3.88 3.97
C THR A 319 -18.35 -3.39 3.57
N LEU A 320 -17.72 -2.53 4.38
CA LEU A 320 -16.38 -2.02 4.10
C LEU A 320 -15.32 -3.12 4.15
N GLU A 321 -15.38 -4.05 5.12
CA GLU A 321 -14.41 -5.14 5.20
C GLU A 321 -14.49 -6.06 3.96
N VAL A 322 -15.71 -6.42 3.54
CA VAL A 322 -15.92 -7.25 2.34
C VAL A 322 -15.52 -6.48 1.06
N VAL A 323 -15.92 -5.22 0.94
CA VAL A 323 -15.58 -4.37 -0.22
C VAL A 323 -14.06 -4.22 -0.35
N LYS A 324 -13.35 -3.87 0.72
CA LYS A 324 -11.89 -3.73 0.71
C LYS A 324 -11.19 -5.03 0.38
N PHE A 325 -11.66 -6.15 0.93
CA PHE A 325 -11.12 -7.46 0.61
C PHE A 325 -11.30 -7.81 -0.87
N THR A 326 -12.49 -7.56 -1.43
CA THR A 326 -12.76 -7.80 -2.86
C THR A 326 -11.92 -6.90 -3.76
N GLN A 327 -11.73 -5.63 -3.40
CA GLN A 327 -10.85 -4.71 -4.11
C GLN A 327 -9.39 -5.20 -4.10
N ALA A 328 -8.91 -5.75 -2.98
CA ALA A 328 -7.58 -6.38 -2.90
C ALA A 328 -7.46 -7.60 -3.82
N LEU A 329 -8.53 -8.40 -3.96
CA LEU A 329 -8.55 -9.50 -4.94
C LEU A 329 -8.50 -9.00 -6.39
N PHE A 330 -9.13 -7.87 -6.71
CA PHE A 330 -9.03 -7.29 -8.06
C PHE A 330 -7.60 -6.86 -8.41
N ILE A 331 -6.84 -6.35 -7.44
CA ILE A 331 -5.41 -6.06 -7.64
C ILE A 331 -4.65 -7.37 -7.93
N ASN A 332 -4.93 -8.45 -7.19
CA ASN A 332 -4.24 -9.73 -7.36
C ASN A 332 -4.57 -10.44 -8.69
N TRP A 333 -5.75 -10.18 -9.25
CA TRP A 333 -6.24 -10.81 -10.49
C TRP A 333 -6.00 -9.97 -11.74
N ASP A 334 -5.36 -8.83 -11.60
CA ASP A 334 -5.09 -7.97 -12.75
C ASP A 334 -3.97 -8.53 -13.61
N VAL A 335 -4.36 -9.03 -14.79
CA VAL A 335 -3.46 -9.64 -15.77
C VAL A 335 -2.47 -8.64 -16.37
N GLU A 336 -2.81 -7.36 -16.45
CA GLU A 336 -1.91 -6.33 -16.98
C GLU A 336 -0.79 -5.95 -15.97
N MET A 337 -0.92 -6.36 -14.71
CA MET A 337 0.12 -6.26 -13.68
C MET A 337 0.80 -7.62 -13.40
N TYR A 338 0.65 -8.57 -14.30
CA TYR A 338 1.32 -9.88 -14.25
C TYR A 338 2.60 -9.87 -15.10
N TYR A 339 3.71 -10.27 -14.51
CA TYR A 339 4.99 -10.38 -15.19
C TYR A 339 5.27 -11.84 -15.56
N SER A 340 5.24 -12.10 -16.86
CA SER A 340 5.30 -13.47 -17.40
C SER A 340 6.67 -14.13 -17.26
N GLU A 341 7.76 -13.35 -17.27
CA GLU A 341 9.12 -13.90 -17.21
C GLU A 341 9.44 -14.56 -15.86
N THR A 342 8.91 -14.02 -14.78
CA THR A 342 9.13 -14.54 -13.41
C THR A 342 7.88 -15.17 -12.81
N ASP A 343 6.79 -15.32 -13.56
CA ASP A 343 5.48 -15.82 -13.08
C ASP A 343 5.01 -15.08 -11.82
N THR A 344 5.14 -13.75 -11.84
CA THR A 344 4.89 -12.93 -10.65
C THR A 344 3.68 -12.02 -10.86
N PRO A 345 2.54 -12.30 -10.19
CA PRO A 345 1.38 -11.40 -10.18
C PRO A 345 1.58 -10.24 -9.19
N ALA A 346 0.86 -9.14 -9.41
CA ALA A 346 0.70 -8.14 -8.36
C ALA A 346 -0.05 -8.75 -7.16
N MET A 347 0.35 -8.39 -5.94
CA MET A 347 -0.24 -8.93 -4.74
C MET A 347 -0.54 -7.84 -3.70
N ALA A 348 -1.78 -7.74 -3.28
CA ALA A 348 -2.18 -7.00 -2.09
C ALA A 348 -2.04 -7.91 -0.86
N ARG A 349 -1.15 -7.54 0.06
CA ARG A 349 -0.90 -8.25 1.33
C ARG A 349 -1.76 -7.73 2.47
N THR A 350 -2.32 -6.55 2.31
CA THR A 350 -3.33 -5.95 3.19
C THR A 350 -4.45 -5.36 2.36
N SER A 351 -5.67 -5.49 2.84
CA SER A 351 -6.84 -4.87 2.22
C SER A 351 -7.21 -3.53 2.85
N ASN A 352 -6.60 -3.17 3.98
CA ASN A 352 -7.02 -2.02 4.79
C ASN A 352 -6.53 -0.65 4.27
N LEU A 353 -5.64 -0.65 3.26
CA LEU A 353 -4.99 0.55 2.74
C LEU A 353 -5.34 0.85 1.27
N ASN A 354 -6.31 0.12 0.67
CA ASN A 354 -6.63 0.27 -0.75
C ASN A 354 -7.01 1.71 -1.13
N GLU A 355 -7.74 2.40 -0.28
CA GLU A 355 -8.13 3.79 -0.47
C GLU A 355 -6.97 4.78 -0.32
N GLU A 356 -5.93 4.44 0.46
CA GLU A 356 -4.75 5.29 0.62
C GLU A 356 -3.93 5.38 -0.67
N LEU A 357 -3.93 4.30 -1.48
CA LEU A 357 -3.33 4.31 -2.82
C LEU A 357 -3.90 5.41 -3.73
N GLY A 358 -5.15 5.84 -3.50
CA GLY A 358 -5.79 6.93 -4.24
C GLY A 358 -5.44 8.34 -3.73
N GLN A 359 -4.69 8.48 -2.64
CA GLN A 359 -4.39 9.76 -1.98
C GLN A 359 -2.90 10.08 -1.87
N VAL A 360 -2.03 9.30 -2.49
CA VAL A 360 -0.57 9.46 -2.41
C VAL A 360 -0.15 10.82 -2.97
N LYS A 361 0.61 11.58 -2.18
CA LYS A 361 1.17 12.88 -2.57
C LYS A 361 2.69 12.85 -2.73
N TYR A 362 3.39 12.08 -1.90
CA TYR A 362 4.84 11.95 -1.93
C TYR A 362 5.23 10.49 -2.13
N LEU A 363 6.08 10.27 -3.12
CA LEU A 363 6.64 8.97 -3.46
C LEU A 363 8.12 8.95 -3.06
N PHE A 364 8.50 7.96 -2.25
CA PHE A 364 9.87 7.66 -1.88
C PHE A 364 10.27 6.36 -2.58
N SER A 365 11.27 6.44 -3.46
CA SER A 365 11.72 5.29 -4.23
C SER A 365 13.20 5.04 -4.01
N ASP A 366 13.59 3.79 -3.88
CA ASP A 366 14.96 3.40 -4.14
C ASP A 366 15.26 3.49 -5.64
N LYS A 367 16.54 3.50 -6.05
CA LYS A 367 16.93 3.61 -7.47
C LYS A 367 17.30 2.25 -8.05
N THR A 368 18.29 1.59 -7.46
CA THR A 368 18.88 0.37 -8.00
C THR A 368 17.97 -0.84 -7.75
N GLY A 369 17.62 -1.59 -8.80
CA GLY A 369 16.66 -2.71 -8.71
C GLY A 369 15.19 -2.28 -8.63
N THR A 370 14.88 -1.05 -8.19
CA THR A 370 13.53 -0.50 -8.10
C THR A 370 13.14 0.29 -9.35
N LEU A 371 13.87 1.37 -9.67
CA LEU A 371 13.66 2.18 -10.89
C LEU A 371 14.42 1.62 -12.09
N THR A 372 15.41 0.79 -11.85
CA THR A 372 16.29 0.19 -12.87
C THR A 372 16.30 -1.33 -12.73
N CYS A 373 16.63 -2.03 -13.82
CA CYS A 373 16.83 -3.48 -13.81
C CYS A 373 18.25 -3.89 -13.37
N ASN A 374 19.04 -2.94 -12.89
CA ASN A 374 20.45 -3.14 -12.50
C ASN A 374 21.34 -3.69 -13.64
N VAL A 375 21.02 -3.38 -14.87
CA VAL A 375 21.78 -3.73 -16.07
C VAL A 375 22.20 -2.46 -16.78
N MET A 376 23.49 -2.35 -17.09
CA MET A 376 24.08 -1.21 -17.80
C MET A 376 24.46 -1.61 -19.22
N HIS A 377 24.21 -0.71 -20.16
CA HIS A 377 24.60 -0.84 -21.56
C HIS A 377 25.34 0.41 -22.02
N PHE A 378 26.42 0.21 -22.75
CA PHE A 378 27.16 1.30 -23.39
C PHE A 378 26.37 1.78 -24.63
N LYS A 379 25.91 3.04 -24.66
CA LYS A 379 25.03 3.57 -25.71
C LYS A 379 25.59 4.77 -26.42
N LYS A 380 26.31 5.67 -25.73
CA LYS A 380 26.80 6.96 -26.28
C LYS A 380 28.12 7.32 -25.66
N CYS A 381 28.98 8.02 -26.44
CA CYS A 381 30.18 8.64 -25.95
C CYS A 381 30.45 9.95 -26.68
N THR A 382 31.28 10.80 -26.07
CA THR A 382 31.80 12.02 -26.73
C THR A 382 33.32 11.98 -26.71
N ILE A 383 33.92 12.03 -27.89
CA ILE A 383 35.37 11.97 -28.06
C ILE A 383 35.79 13.14 -28.89
N ALA A 384 36.75 13.91 -28.39
CA ALA A 384 37.27 15.14 -29.07
C ALA A 384 36.18 16.13 -29.50
N GLY A 385 35.10 16.25 -28.70
CA GLY A 385 33.97 17.13 -29.01
C GLY A 385 32.96 16.57 -30.02
N ILE A 386 33.18 15.37 -30.58
CA ILE A 386 32.23 14.67 -31.45
C ILE A 386 31.47 13.65 -30.64
N THR A 387 30.14 13.69 -30.70
CA THR A 387 29.26 12.75 -29.99
C THR A 387 28.93 11.58 -30.90
N TYR A 388 29.13 10.36 -30.41
CA TYR A 388 28.83 9.11 -31.07
C TYR A 388 27.71 8.39 -30.38
N GLY A 389 26.90 7.65 -31.14
CA GLY A 389 25.69 6.91 -30.67
C GLY A 389 24.41 7.51 -31.22
N HIS A 390 23.39 6.67 -31.40
CA HIS A 390 22.11 7.10 -31.97
C HIS A 390 21.38 8.09 -31.05
N PHE A 391 21.06 9.27 -31.59
CA PHE A 391 20.20 10.27 -30.95
C PHE A 391 18.79 10.13 -31.55
N PRO A 392 17.74 9.93 -30.76
CA PRO A 392 16.40 10.17 -31.28
C PRO A 392 16.31 11.67 -31.67
N ASP A 393 15.95 11.92 -32.92
CA ASP A 393 15.79 13.27 -33.44
C ASP A 393 14.81 14.07 -32.59
N LEU A 394 15.29 15.06 -31.85
CA LEU A 394 14.51 15.97 -31.03
C LEU A 394 13.83 17.10 -31.84
N ASP A 395 14.07 17.17 -33.16
CA ASP A 395 13.51 18.18 -34.02
C ASP A 395 12.63 17.55 -35.10
N VAL A 396 11.40 17.21 -34.77
CA VAL A 396 10.25 17.35 -35.70
C VAL A 396 8.97 17.36 -34.83
N ASP A 397 8.22 18.46 -34.88
CA ASP A 397 6.81 18.57 -34.56
C ASP A 397 6.02 17.54 -35.41
N ARG A 398 6.05 16.28 -35.01
CA ARG A 398 5.15 15.26 -35.57
C ARG A 398 3.87 15.26 -34.77
N SER A 399 2.83 15.77 -35.39
CA SER A 399 1.45 15.62 -34.95
C SER A 399 1.17 14.14 -34.58
N MET A 400 0.43 13.93 -33.52
CA MET A 400 0.12 12.65 -32.87
C MET A 400 -0.62 11.62 -33.75
N GLU A 401 -0.71 11.80 -35.05
CA GLU A 401 -1.46 10.91 -35.97
C GLU A 401 -0.61 9.85 -36.67
N ASP A 402 0.73 9.98 -36.66
CA ASP A 402 1.63 9.09 -37.42
C ASP A 402 2.19 7.89 -36.61
N PHE A 403 1.74 7.64 -35.36
CA PHE A 403 2.21 6.51 -34.55
C PHE A 403 1.63 5.15 -34.95
N SER A 404 0.73 5.07 -35.94
CA SER A 404 0.06 3.82 -36.33
C SER A 404 0.75 3.05 -37.46
N ASN A 405 1.78 3.59 -38.10
CA ASN A 405 2.37 3.01 -39.32
C ASN A 405 3.91 2.85 -39.30
N LEU A 406 4.55 2.75 -38.13
CA LEU A 406 5.95 2.31 -38.11
C LEU A 406 5.99 0.75 -38.15
N PRO A 407 6.76 0.17 -39.08
CA PRO A 407 7.02 -1.27 -39.05
C PRO A 407 7.74 -1.61 -37.73
N SER A 408 7.23 -2.62 -37.04
CA SER A 408 7.75 -3.19 -35.79
C SER A 408 9.06 -3.95 -36.00
N SER A 409 10.08 -3.32 -36.55
CA SER A 409 11.43 -3.86 -36.72
C SER A 409 12.49 -2.93 -36.14
N THR A 410 12.26 -2.43 -34.89
CA THR A 410 13.38 -2.04 -34.05
C THR A 410 13.81 -3.26 -33.27
N ASN A 411 14.75 -4.01 -33.83
CA ASN A 411 15.62 -4.88 -33.07
C ASN A 411 16.12 -4.08 -31.87
N ASN A 412 15.80 -4.51 -30.66
CA ASN A 412 16.44 -4.03 -29.44
C ASN A 412 17.92 -4.48 -29.49
N SER A 413 18.75 -3.81 -30.32
CA SER A 413 20.18 -4.00 -30.29
C SER A 413 20.65 -3.46 -28.93
N THR A 414 20.99 -4.37 -28.01
CA THR A 414 21.57 -4.06 -26.70
C THR A 414 22.98 -3.49 -26.83
N GLU A 415 23.53 -3.41 -28.05
CA GLU A 415 24.88 -2.98 -28.35
C GLU A 415 24.92 -1.53 -28.86
N PHE A 416 26.11 -0.92 -28.75
CA PHE A 416 26.41 0.40 -29.30
C PHE A 416 26.32 0.31 -30.84
N ASP A 417 25.48 1.14 -31.44
CA ASP A 417 25.24 1.14 -32.89
C ASP A 417 25.50 2.53 -33.45
N ASP A 418 26.74 2.77 -33.84
CA ASP A 418 27.14 3.94 -34.59
C ASP A 418 28.34 3.60 -35.50
N PRO A 419 28.09 3.35 -36.75
CA PRO A 419 29.15 2.99 -37.71
C PRO A 419 30.12 4.15 -37.97
N THR A 420 29.78 5.39 -37.67
CA THR A 420 30.64 6.57 -37.92
C THR A 420 31.90 6.56 -37.07
N LEU A 421 31.83 5.99 -35.84
CA LEU A 421 32.99 5.86 -34.95
C LEU A 421 34.05 4.93 -35.57
N ILE A 422 33.65 3.78 -36.08
CA ILE A 422 34.55 2.80 -36.75
C ILE A 422 35.08 3.37 -38.06
N GLN A 423 34.23 4.03 -38.85
CA GLN A 423 34.63 4.67 -40.11
C GLN A 423 35.66 5.78 -39.90
N ASN A 424 35.56 6.53 -38.79
CA ASN A 424 36.56 7.58 -38.46
C ASN A 424 37.92 6.97 -38.06
N ILE A 425 37.95 5.76 -37.52
CA ILE A 425 39.20 5.02 -37.27
C ILE A 425 39.76 4.54 -38.61
N GLU A 426 38.98 3.88 -39.45
CA GLU A 426 39.40 3.31 -40.76
C GLU A 426 39.90 4.37 -41.75
N LYS A 427 39.23 5.52 -41.78
CA LYS A 427 39.56 6.64 -42.68
C LYS A 427 40.66 7.54 -42.15
N ASN A 428 41.32 7.23 -41.05
CA ASN A 428 42.35 8.04 -40.37
C ASN A 428 41.90 9.50 -40.18
N HIS A 429 40.67 9.70 -39.72
CA HIS A 429 40.16 11.02 -39.34
C HIS A 429 41.09 11.69 -38.30
N PRO A 430 41.26 13.02 -38.26
CA PRO A 430 42.13 13.69 -37.28
C PRO A 430 41.89 13.32 -35.81
N THR A 431 40.71 12.84 -35.48
CA THR A 431 40.32 12.38 -34.14
C THR A 431 40.57 10.88 -33.90
N SER A 432 41.02 10.13 -34.93
CA SER A 432 41.27 8.67 -34.81
C SER A 432 42.24 8.29 -33.67
N PRO A 433 43.33 8.99 -33.39
CA PRO A 433 44.22 8.69 -32.26
C PRO A 433 43.48 8.80 -30.92
N GLN A 434 42.64 9.83 -30.77
CA GLN A 434 41.88 10.03 -29.53
C GLN A 434 40.74 9.01 -29.36
N ILE A 435 40.14 8.53 -30.46
CA ILE A 435 39.17 7.44 -30.42
C ILE A 435 39.83 6.13 -29.98
N CYS A 436 40.98 5.80 -30.55
CA CYS A 436 41.75 4.63 -30.14
C CYS A 436 42.22 4.71 -28.69
N GLU A 437 42.66 5.86 -28.21
CA GLU A 437 43.02 6.09 -26.83
C GLU A 437 41.84 5.88 -25.88
N PHE A 438 40.68 6.44 -26.22
CA PHE A 438 39.44 6.31 -25.46
C PHE A 438 38.98 4.83 -25.34
N LEU A 439 38.95 4.11 -26.46
CA LEU A 439 38.52 2.68 -26.46
C LEU A 439 39.52 1.77 -25.75
N THR A 440 40.80 2.10 -25.86
CA THR A 440 41.87 1.41 -25.11
C THR A 440 41.70 1.60 -23.60
N MET A 441 41.44 2.88 -23.18
CA MET A 441 41.19 3.14 -21.77
C MET A 441 40.02 2.33 -21.24
N MET A 442 38.92 2.25 -22.00
CA MET A 442 37.75 1.39 -21.62
C MET A 442 38.11 -0.10 -21.49
N ALA A 443 39.06 -0.58 -22.30
CA ALA A 443 39.48 -1.99 -22.29
C ALA A 443 40.57 -2.31 -21.25
N VAL A 444 41.21 -1.32 -20.61
CA VAL A 444 42.38 -1.50 -19.69
C VAL A 444 42.06 -1.03 -18.25
N CYS A 445 41.44 0.15 -18.13
CA CYS A 445 41.28 0.84 -16.86
C CYS A 445 40.04 0.33 -16.09
N HIS A 446 40.03 -0.93 -15.71
CA HIS A 446 38.93 -1.58 -14.99
C HIS A 446 39.44 -2.75 -14.14
N THR A 447 38.57 -3.29 -13.28
CA THR A 447 38.83 -4.45 -12.41
C THR A 447 38.16 -5.73 -12.94
N VAL A 448 37.65 -5.72 -14.13
CA VAL A 448 36.96 -6.87 -14.77
C VAL A 448 37.92 -8.03 -15.00
N VAL A 449 37.40 -9.24 -14.79
CA VAL A 449 38.15 -10.50 -15.02
C VAL A 449 37.51 -11.25 -16.18
N PRO A 450 38.25 -11.62 -17.22
CA PRO A 450 37.73 -12.44 -18.31
C PRO A 450 37.67 -13.91 -17.89
N GLU A 451 36.55 -14.56 -18.09
CA GLU A 451 36.36 -16.00 -17.92
C GLU A 451 36.10 -16.64 -19.28
N ARG A 452 36.69 -17.75 -19.60
CA ARG A 452 36.50 -18.45 -20.86
C ARG A 452 35.51 -19.62 -20.66
N GLU A 453 34.38 -19.57 -21.33
CA GLU A 453 33.38 -20.59 -21.33
C GLU A 453 33.06 -20.94 -22.80
N GLU A 454 33.34 -22.19 -23.27
CA GLU A 454 33.02 -22.70 -24.59
C GLU A 454 33.33 -21.72 -25.77
N ASP A 455 34.59 -21.26 -25.90
CA ASP A 455 35.05 -20.31 -26.92
C ASP A 455 34.54 -18.85 -26.79
N GLN A 456 33.77 -18.53 -25.81
CA GLN A 456 33.37 -17.15 -25.52
C GLN A 456 34.08 -16.56 -24.29
N ILE A 457 34.49 -15.30 -24.38
CA ILE A 457 35.03 -14.57 -23.24
C ILE A 457 33.86 -13.88 -22.54
N ILE A 458 33.54 -14.34 -21.32
CA ILE A 458 32.56 -13.72 -20.44
C ILE A 458 33.32 -12.80 -19.47
N PHE A 459 32.85 -11.57 -19.35
CA PHE A 459 33.45 -10.57 -18.47
C PHE A 459 32.76 -10.56 -17.12
N GLN A 460 33.49 -10.91 -16.06
CA GLN A 460 33.06 -10.80 -14.67
C GLN A 460 33.53 -9.46 -14.13
N ALA A 461 32.59 -8.59 -13.82
CA ALA A 461 32.87 -7.24 -13.36
C ALA A 461 32.44 -7.03 -11.90
N SER A 462 33.19 -6.24 -11.14
CA SER A 462 32.80 -5.82 -9.80
C SER A 462 31.69 -4.76 -9.82
N SER A 463 31.67 -3.95 -10.87
CA SER A 463 30.64 -2.93 -11.11
C SER A 463 29.92 -3.21 -12.43
N PRO A 464 28.58 -3.10 -12.49
CA PRO A 464 27.84 -3.15 -13.75
C PRO A 464 28.34 -2.13 -14.79
N ASP A 465 28.80 -0.96 -14.32
CA ASP A 465 29.34 0.09 -15.16
C ASP A 465 30.63 -0.35 -15.87
N GLU A 466 31.59 -0.90 -15.12
CA GLU A 466 32.83 -1.45 -15.70
C GLU A 466 32.56 -2.57 -16.68
N GLY A 467 31.61 -3.47 -16.34
CA GLY A 467 31.21 -4.56 -17.22
C GLY A 467 30.61 -4.05 -18.54
N ALA A 468 29.81 -2.99 -18.48
CA ALA A 468 29.22 -2.36 -19.68
C ALA A 468 30.27 -1.68 -20.56
N LEU A 469 31.22 -0.98 -19.95
CA LEU A 469 32.32 -0.32 -20.69
C LEU A 469 33.21 -1.33 -21.40
N VAL A 470 33.61 -2.41 -20.73
CA VAL A 470 34.45 -3.47 -21.33
C VAL A 470 33.71 -4.24 -22.42
N LYS A 471 32.40 -4.51 -22.24
CA LYS A 471 31.55 -5.10 -23.29
C LYS A 471 31.38 -4.15 -24.48
N GLY A 472 31.22 -2.84 -24.23
CA GLY A 472 31.18 -1.82 -25.27
C GLY A 472 32.50 -1.75 -26.07
N ALA A 473 33.63 -1.76 -25.38
CA ALA A 473 34.94 -1.82 -26.03
C ALA A 473 35.13 -3.09 -26.87
N LYS A 474 34.70 -4.26 -26.36
CA LYS A 474 34.67 -5.53 -27.12
C LYS A 474 33.85 -5.44 -28.40
N GLY A 475 32.65 -4.87 -28.35
CA GLY A 475 31.78 -4.65 -29.52
C GLY A 475 32.40 -3.72 -30.58
N LEU A 476 33.33 -2.87 -30.17
CA LEU A 476 34.06 -1.93 -31.06
C LEU A 476 35.48 -2.43 -31.46
N GLY A 477 35.79 -3.72 -31.21
CA GLY A 477 37.01 -4.37 -31.64
C GLY A 477 38.20 -4.24 -30.67
N PHE A 478 37.99 -3.71 -29.46
CA PHE A 478 39.02 -3.61 -28.41
C PHE A 478 38.74 -4.65 -27.32
N VAL A 479 39.31 -5.86 -27.48
CA VAL A 479 39.00 -7.04 -26.66
C VAL A 479 39.98 -7.21 -25.53
N PHE A 480 39.50 -7.22 -24.28
CA PHE A 480 40.29 -7.60 -23.12
C PHE A 480 40.35 -9.13 -23.03
N THR A 481 41.56 -9.74 -23.19
CA THR A 481 41.69 -11.20 -23.32
C THR A 481 42.24 -11.88 -22.09
N ALA A 482 43.18 -11.25 -21.37
CA ALA A 482 43.81 -11.84 -20.18
C ALA A 482 44.49 -10.79 -19.30
N ARG A 483 44.68 -11.16 -18.04
CA ARG A 483 45.45 -10.37 -17.05
C ARG A 483 46.44 -11.28 -16.32
N THR A 484 47.63 -10.77 -16.16
CA THR A 484 48.67 -11.37 -15.33
C THR A 484 49.02 -10.43 -14.18
N PRO A 485 49.73 -10.87 -13.13
CA PRO A 485 50.15 -10.01 -12.03
C PRO A 485 50.98 -8.78 -12.46
N HIS A 486 51.58 -8.82 -13.63
CA HIS A 486 52.46 -7.76 -14.13
C HIS A 486 52.01 -7.06 -15.40
N SER A 487 50.99 -7.55 -16.07
CA SER A 487 50.52 -7.01 -17.35
C SER A 487 49.02 -7.26 -17.58
N VAL A 488 48.37 -6.37 -18.32
CA VAL A 488 47.05 -6.51 -18.88
C VAL A 488 47.22 -6.74 -20.38
N ILE A 489 46.67 -7.82 -20.89
CA ILE A 489 46.76 -8.19 -22.29
C ILE A 489 45.49 -7.68 -22.98
N ILE A 490 45.70 -6.73 -23.89
CA ILE A 490 44.62 -6.17 -24.73
C ILE A 490 45.09 -6.10 -26.15
N GLU A 491 44.16 -6.05 -27.04
CA GLU A 491 44.42 -5.75 -28.42
C GLU A 491 44.02 -4.29 -28.69
N ALA A 492 44.85 -3.28 -28.25
CA ALA A 492 44.73 -1.84 -28.59
C ALA A 492 45.65 -0.88 -27.78
N VAL A 493 45.60 0.44 -27.95
CA VAL A 493 46.57 1.51 -27.57
C VAL A 493 45.94 2.61 -26.64
N SER A 494 46.64 3.10 -25.64
CA SER A 494 46.44 3.78 -24.30
C SER A 494 46.06 5.29 -24.14
N VAL A 495 45.69 5.96 -23.00
CA VAL A 495 45.90 6.32 -21.59
C VAL A 495 45.10 7.57 -21.02
N CYS A 496 44.65 7.78 -19.78
CA CYS A 496 44.53 8.44 -18.45
C CYS A 496 43.93 9.87 -18.10
N VAL A 497 43.25 10.34 -17.00
CA VAL A 497 43.10 10.47 -15.53
C VAL A 497 42.38 11.73 -14.87
N ILE A 498 41.60 11.73 -13.75
CA ILE A 498 41.29 12.29 -12.33
C ILE A 498 40.53 13.64 -11.97
N ALA A 499 39.82 13.94 -10.90
CA ALA A 499 39.16 13.95 -9.55
C ALA A 499 38.76 15.28 -8.75
N VAL A 500 37.85 15.28 -7.67
CA VAL A 500 37.74 15.84 -6.26
C VAL A 500 36.81 17.02 -5.74
N ILE A 501 36.47 17.19 -4.42
CA ILE A 501 35.35 17.54 -3.51
C ILE A 501 35.44 18.83 -2.60
N ALA A 502 34.30 19.37 -1.99
CA ALA A 502 33.88 19.79 -0.61
C ALA A 502 33.39 21.24 -0.30
N ALA A 503 32.26 21.44 0.49
CA ALA A 503 31.92 22.46 1.51
C ALA A 503 30.42 22.68 1.83
N THR A 504 29.81 21.96 2.81
CA THR A 504 28.36 21.77 2.87
C THR A 504 27.52 22.68 3.82
N ARG A 505 28.07 23.21 4.92
CA ARG A 505 27.27 23.87 5.98
C ARG A 505 26.81 25.30 5.64
N ALA A 506 27.63 26.05 4.93
CA ALA A 506 27.31 27.40 4.53
C ALA A 506 26.26 27.46 3.41
N THR A 507 26.18 26.41 2.60
CA THR A 507 25.33 26.32 1.42
C THR A 507 23.84 26.19 1.76
N LEU A 508 23.48 25.40 2.78
CA LEU A 508 22.08 25.20 3.16
C LEU A 508 21.42 26.49 3.71
N THR A 509 22.11 27.23 4.56
CA THR A 509 21.58 28.50 5.10
C THR A 509 21.50 29.57 4.03
N THR A 510 22.43 29.60 3.10
CA THR A 510 22.45 30.55 1.98
C THR A 510 21.31 30.26 1.00
N HIS A 511 21.05 28.99 0.70
CA HIS A 511 19.95 28.61 -0.19
C HIS A 511 18.57 28.81 0.42
N CYS A 512 18.38 28.56 1.72
CA CYS A 512 17.13 28.88 2.42
C CYS A 512 16.87 30.39 2.47
N SER A 513 17.91 31.21 2.66
CA SER A 513 17.76 32.66 2.67
C SER A 513 17.53 33.25 1.27
N SER A 514 18.07 32.64 0.23
CA SER A 514 17.85 33.07 -1.17
C SER A 514 16.46 32.76 -1.70
N LEU A 515 15.79 31.74 -1.17
CA LEU A 515 14.42 31.36 -1.56
C LEU A 515 13.35 32.24 -0.92
N GLY A 516 13.60 32.86 0.24
CA GLY A 516 12.70 33.80 0.91
C GLY A 516 11.21 33.36 0.88
N ASP A 517 10.33 34.18 0.26
CA ASP A 517 8.88 33.92 0.16
C ASP A 517 8.50 32.73 -0.73
N SER A 518 9.44 32.17 -1.49
CA SER A 518 9.25 30.98 -2.33
C SER A 518 9.49 29.67 -1.54
N LEU A 519 9.94 29.74 -0.31
CA LEU A 519 10.13 28.58 0.55
C LEU A 519 8.79 27.88 0.80
N ARG A 520 8.77 26.55 0.75
CA ARG A 520 7.56 25.68 0.83
C ARG A 520 6.59 25.76 -0.36
N LYS A 521 6.89 26.54 -1.39
CA LYS A 521 6.17 26.48 -2.66
C LYS A 521 6.92 25.57 -3.61
N GLU A 522 6.21 24.83 -4.45
CA GLU A 522 6.82 23.97 -5.45
C GLU A 522 7.53 24.83 -6.51
N ASN A 523 8.85 24.71 -6.58
CA ASN A 523 9.71 25.38 -7.52
C ASN A 523 10.35 24.34 -8.47
N GLU A 524 10.80 24.76 -9.63
CA GLU A 524 11.55 23.90 -10.57
C GLU A 524 13.01 23.68 -10.13
N LEU A 525 13.18 23.30 -8.87
CA LEU A 525 14.46 23.00 -8.25
C LEU A 525 14.58 21.51 -7.98
N ALA A 526 15.80 20.98 -8.03
CA ALA A 526 16.13 19.65 -7.55
C ALA A 526 17.20 19.74 -6.46
N LEU A 527 17.02 18.98 -5.38
CA LEU A 527 17.98 18.87 -4.28
C LEU A 527 18.73 17.55 -4.40
N ILE A 528 20.07 17.63 -4.44
CA ILE A 528 20.94 16.45 -4.41
C ILE A 528 21.77 16.52 -3.13
N ILE A 529 21.72 15.45 -2.30
CA ILE A 529 22.43 15.37 -1.03
C ILE A 529 23.04 13.99 -0.84
N ASP A 530 24.27 13.93 -0.30
CA ASP A 530 24.90 12.66 0.05
C ASP A 530 24.57 12.22 1.49
N GLY A 531 24.79 10.94 1.80
CA GLY A 531 24.43 10.36 3.10
C GLY A 531 25.28 10.90 4.27
N GLN A 532 26.50 11.38 4.02
CA GLN A 532 27.33 12.00 5.05
C GLN A 532 26.80 13.38 5.42
N THR A 533 26.50 14.21 4.43
CA THR A 533 25.87 15.52 4.61
C THR A 533 24.47 15.38 5.21
N LEU A 534 23.72 14.37 4.78
CA LEU A 534 22.38 14.07 5.28
C LEU A 534 22.39 13.74 6.78
N LYS A 535 23.44 13.10 7.30
CA LYS A 535 23.62 12.85 8.74
C LYS A 535 23.57 14.16 9.56
N TYR A 536 24.16 15.22 9.03
CA TYR A 536 24.13 16.56 9.65
C TYR A 536 22.79 17.27 9.39
N ALA A 537 22.22 17.15 8.19
CA ALA A 537 20.95 17.76 7.85
C ALA A 537 19.75 17.16 8.65
N LEU A 538 19.84 15.91 9.07
CA LEU A 538 18.86 15.24 9.93
C LEU A 538 19.05 15.54 11.42
N SER A 539 20.11 16.28 11.82
CA SER A 539 20.30 16.72 13.19
C SER A 539 19.15 17.62 13.65
N PHE A 540 18.87 17.65 14.96
CA PHE A 540 17.72 18.37 15.51
C PHE A 540 17.67 19.87 15.12
N GLU A 541 18.83 20.51 15.00
CA GLU A 541 18.94 21.94 14.69
C GLU A 541 18.64 22.28 13.22
N LEU A 542 19.01 21.42 12.26
CA LEU A 542 18.91 21.69 10.83
C LEU A 542 17.72 20.97 10.16
N ARG A 543 17.09 20.06 10.84
CA ARG A 543 16.03 19.19 10.34
C ARG A 543 14.87 19.95 9.72
N GLN A 544 14.45 21.07 10.35
CA GLN A 544 13.32 21.86 9.85
C GLN A 544 13.70 22.63 8.59
N ALA A 545 14.88 23.22 8.55
CA ALA A 545 15.38 23.93 7.36
C ALA A 545 15.56 23.00 6.16
N PHE A 546 16.08 21.79 6.40
CA PHE A 546 16.18 20.75 5.37
C PHE A 546 14.81 20.34 4.84
N LEU A 547 13.81 20.14 5.72
CA LEU A 547 12.46 19.78 5.32
C LEU A 547 11.83 20.90 4.48
N ASP A 548 11.97 22.16 4.88
CA ASP A 548 11.39 23.29 4.17
C ASP A 548 12.01 23.47 2.77
N LEU A 549 13.31 23.24 2.66
CA LEU A 549 14.01 23.22 1.38
C LEU A 549 13.58 22.04 0.52
N ALA A 550 13.53 20.83 1.09
CA ALA A 550 13.12 19.62 0.37
C ALA A 550 11.68 19.72 -0.18
N LEU A 551 10.76 20.31 0.59
CA LEU A 551 9.37 20.54 0.15
C LEU A 551 9.25 21.63 -0.93
N SER A 552 10.26 22.48 -1.09
CA SER A 552 10.32 23.50 -2.15
C SER A 552 10.86 22.96 -3.47
N CYS A 553 11.41 21.75 -3.46
CA CYS A 553 12.00 21.12 -4.63
C CYS A 553 11.01 20.19 -5.34
N LYS A 554 11.07 20.14 -6.66
CA LYS A 554 10.30 19.21 -7.49
C LYS A 554 10.78 17.76 -7.33
N ALA A 555 12.08 17.57 -7.11
CA ALA A 555 12.70 16.28 -6.85
C ALA A 555 13.83 16.42 -5.81
N VAL A 556 13.97 15.36 -4.98
CA VAL A 556 15.06 15.24 -4.00
C VAL A 556 15.78 13.92 -4.23
N ILE A 557 17.08 13.98 -4.44
CA ILE A 557 17.96 12.83 -4.69
C ILE A 557 18.92 12.70 -3.50
N CYS A 558 18.77 11.63 -2.74
CA CYS A 558 19.64 11.31 -1.60
C CYS A 558 20.58 10.17 -2.00
N CYS A 559 21.89 10.43 -2.07
CA CYS A 559 22.88 9.48 -2.51
C CYS A 559 23.52 8.75 -1.33
N ARG A 560 23.85 7.44 -1.46
CA ARG A 560 24.57 6.62 -0.46
C ARG A 560 23.97 6.69 0.94
N VAL A 561 22.66 6.50 1.03
CA VAL A 561 21.88 6.64 2.27
C VAL A 561 21.79 5.31 2.99
N SER A 562 22.04 5.29 4.30
CA SER A 562 21.87 4.09 5.12
C SER A 562 20.38 3.71 5.27
N PRO A 563 20.03 2.43 5.54
CA PRO A 563 18.64 1.99 5.74
C PRO A 563 17.89 2.78 6.81
N LEU A 564 18.59 3.17 7.88
CA LEU A 564 18.03 3.98 8.95
C LEU A 564 17.69 5.40 8.46
N GLN A 565 18.59 6.05 7.73
CA GLN A 565 18.37 7.38 7.17
C GLN A 565 17.20 7.39 6.19
N LYS A 566 17.04 6.34 5.34
CA LYS A 566 15.87 6.17 4.48
C LYS A 566 14.56 6.24 5.28
N SER A 567 14.48 5.50 6.38
CA SER A 567 13.29 5.50 7.26
C SER A 567 13.09 6.82 8.00
N GLU A 568 14.16 7.49 8.43
CA GLU A 568 14.08 8.78 9.14
C GLU A 568 13.55 9.91 8.25
N ILE A 569 13.94 9.96 6.96
CA ILE A 569 13.42 10.93 6.00
C ILE A 569 11.92 10.74 5.82
N VAL A 570 11.46 9.50 5.60
CA VAL A 570 10.04 9.19 5.46
C VAL A 570 9.27 9.54 6.72
N ASP A 571 9.79 9.21 7.91
CA ASP A 571 9.16 9.54 9.20
C ASP A 571 9.08 11.06 9.41
N MET A 572 10.12 11.79 9.03
CA MET A 572 10.14 13.25 9.11
C MET A 572 9.03 13.88 8.25
N VAL A 573 8.92 13.48 6.98
CA VAL A 573 7.86 13.99 6.09
C VAL A 573 6.48 13.58 6.60
N LYS A 574 6.33 12.33 7.03
CA LYS A 574 5.06 11.80 7.58
C LYS A 574 4.56 12.56 8.80
N LYS A 575 5.47 12.99 9.69
CA LYS A 575 5.11 13.71 10.92
C LYS A 575 4.79 15.18 10.70
N HIS A 576 5.50 15.84 9.79
CA HIS A 576 5.40 17.30 9.61
C HIS A 576 4.48 17.70 8.45
N VAL A 577 4.27 16.82 7.47
CA VAL A 577 3.40 17.11 6.32
C VAL A 577 2.13 16.26 6.43
N LYS A 578 0.97 16.91 6.42
CA LYS A 578 -0.34 16.24 6.43
C LYS A 578 -0.69 15.68 5.04
N ALA A 579 0.12 14.77 4.53
CA ALA A 579 -0.04 14.15 3.22
C ALA A 579 0.28 12.66 3.27
N ILE A 580 -0.35 11.89 2.40
CA ILE A 580 -0.11 10.45 2.29
C ILE A 580 1.21 10.21 1.58
N THR A 581 2.07 9.42 2.20
CA THR A 581 3.39 9.03 1.69
C THR A 581 3.37 7.57 1.25
N LEU A 582 3.95 7.28 0.09
CA LEU A 582 4.21 5.93 -0.40
C LEU A 582 5.71 5.71 -0.47
N ALA A 583 6.18 4.54 -0.04
CA ALA A 583 7.56 4.11 -0.22
C ALA A 583 7.62 2.82 -1.04
N ILE A 584 8.54 2.76 -1.98
CA ILE A 584 8.75 1.63 -2.86
C ILE A 584 10.22 1.23 -2.90
N GLY A 585 10.50 -0.06 -2.81
CA GLY A 585 11.84 -0.62 -2.82
C GLY A 585 11.82 -2.13 -3.07
N ASP A 586 12.97 -2.73 -3.35
CA ASP A 586 13.14 -4.15 -3.66
C ASP A 586 14.05 -4.89 -2.67
N GLY A 587 14.97 -4.18 -1.99
CA GLY A 587 15.94 -4.74 -1.06
C GLY A 587 15.51 -4.81 0.39
N ALA A 588 16.31 -5.49 1.22
CA ALA A 588 16.14 -5.51 2.66
C ALA A 588 16.45 -4.16 3.32
N ASN A 589 17.30 -3.35 2.69
CA ASN A 589 17.64 -1.98 3.06
C ASN A 589 16.44 -1.03 3.03
N ASP A 590 15.40 -1.35 2.23
CA ASP A 590 14.20 -0.54 2.07
C ASP A 590 13.07 -0.92 3.03
N VAL A 591 13.19 -2.05 3.73
CA VAL A 591 12.14 -2.53 4.65
C VAL A 591 11.76 -1.46 5.69
N GLY A 592 12.75 -0.76 6.26
CA GLY A 592 12.51 0.33 7.22
C GLY A 592 11.70 1.48 6.61
N MET A 593 12.05 1.89 5.40
CA MET A 593 11.38 2.93 4.64
C MET A 593 9.94 2.52 4.27
N ILE A 594 9.76 1.31 3.72
CA ILE A 594 8.46 0.74 3.33
C ILE A 594 7.51 0.64 4.52
N GLN A 595 7.99 0.21 5.68
CA GLN A 595 7.17 0.07 6.89
C GLN A 595 6.80 1.43 7.50
N THR A 596 7.68 2.41 7.43
CA THR A 596 7.46 3.75 7.99
C THR A 596 6.46 4.56 7.20
N ALA A 597 6.41 4.45 5.88
CA ALA A 597 5.45 5.13 5.01
C ALA A 597 3.99 4.78 5.34
N HIS A 598 3.03 5.60 4.88
CA HIS A 598 1.60 5.27 4.98
C HIS A 598 1.27 4.03 4.16
N VAL A 599 1.79 3.96 2.93
CA VAL A 599 1.67 2.79 2.04
C VAL A 599 3.06 2.33 1.66
N GLY A 600 3.32 1.03 1.76
CA GLY A 600 4.58 0.41 1.36
C GLY A 600 4.38 -0.54 0.19
N VAL A 601 5.19 -0.39 -0.85
CA VAL A 601 5.19 -1.25 -2.03
C VAL A 601 6.54 -1.96 -2.12
N GLY A 602 6.53 -3.26 -2.34
CA GLY A 602 7.75 -4.05 -2.57
C GLY A 602 7.82 -4.49 -4.03
N ILE A 603 8.99 -4.36 -4.65
CA ILE A 603 9.25 -4.94 -5.96
C ILE A 603 9.78 -6.36 -5.77
N SER A 604 9.26 -7.30 -6.55
CA SER A 604 9.74 -8.68 -6.61
C SER A 604 10.93 -8.75 -7.57
N GLY A 605 12.07 -8.20 -7.14
CA GLY A 605 13.30 -8.15 -7.92
C GLY A 605 14.20 -9.38 -7.73
N ASN A 606 15.36 -9.35 -8.41
CA ASN A 606 16.39 -10.38 -8.32
C ASN A 606 17.13 -10.39 -6.96
N GLU A 607 17.01 -9.31 -6.18
CA GLU A 607 17.72 -9.10 -4.92
C GLU A 607 17.09 -9.81 -3.72
N GLY A 608 15.90 -10.40 -3.88
CA GLY A 608 15.26 -11.22 -2.85
C GLY A 608 13.82 -10.80 -2.55
N MET A 609 13.15 -11.59 -1.70
CA MET A 609 11.72 -11.39 -1.37
C MET A 609 11.51 -10.62 -0.05
N GLN A 610 12.52 -9.93 0.46
CA GLN A 610 12.45 -9.33 1.80
C GLN A 610 11.57 -8.06 1.79
N ALA A 611 11.77 -7.19 0.81
CA ALA A 611 10.95 -6.00 0.63
C ALA A 611 9.48 -6.38 0.36
N THR A 612 9.25 -7.32 -0.56
CA THR A 612 7.90 -7.82 -0.88
C THR A 612 7.20 -8.42 0.34
N ASN A 613 7.89 -9.22 1.16
CA ASN A 613 7.30 -9.84 2.34
C ASN A 613 6.97 -8.84 3.46
N SER A 614 7.63 -7.70 3.47
CA SER A 614 7.45 -6.66 4.49
C SER A 614 6.56 -5.49 4.02
N SER A 615 6.15 -5.49 2.75
CA SER A 615 5.33 -4.45 2.14
C SER A 615 3.82 -4.70 2.31
N ASP A 616 3.04 -3.67 2.04
CA ASP A 616 1.57 -3.72 2.00
C ASP A 616 1.08 -4.25 0.64
N TYR A 617 1.78 -3.88 -0.43
CA TYR A 617 1.55 -4.34 -1.81
C TYR A 617 2.86 -4.80 -2.42
N SER A 618 2.81 -5.77 -3.34
CA SER A 618 3.97 -6.18 -4.12
C SER A 618 3.65 -6.21 -5.61
N ILE A 619 4.59 -5.72 -6.40
CA ILE A 619 4.53 -5.68 -7.86
C ILE A 619 5.84 -6.19 -8.44
N ALA A 620 5.83 -6.67 -9.67
CA ALA A 620 7.03 -7.20 -10.30
C ALA A 620 7.93 -6.10 -10.89
N GLN A 621 7.34 -5.02 -11.39
CA GLN A 621 8.05 -3.92 -12.03
C GLN A 621 7.53 -2.56 -11.55
N PHE A 622 8.40 -1.54 -11.54
CA PHE A 622 8.02 -0.18 -11.17
C PHE A 622 6.90 0.41 -12.05
N SER A 623 6.88 0.07 -13.34
CA SER A 623 5.84 0.53 -14.29
C SER A 623 4.41 0.17 -13.84
N TYR A 624 4.24 -0.95 -13.15
CA TYR A 624 2.92 -1.37 -12.64
C TYR A 624 2.39 -0.47 -11.52
N LEU A 625 3.27 0.35 -10.91
CA LEU A 625 2.86 1.36 -9.92
C LEU A 625 1.91 2.40 -10.53
N GLU A 626 2.09 2.75 -11.80
CA GLU A 626 1.18 3.66 -12.51
C GLU A 626 -0.26 3.14 -12.45
N LYS A 627 -0.49 1.89 -12.82
CA LYS A 627 -1.81 1.28 -12.80
C LYS A 627 -2.33 1.07 -11.38
N LEU A 628 -1.44 0.68 -10.46
CA LEU A 628 -1.79 0.48 -9.06
C LEU A 628 -2.32 1.77 -8.41
N LEU A 629 -1.71 2.94 -8.70
CA LEU A 629 -2.13 4.22 -8.14
C LEU A 629 -3.27 4.86 -8.92
N LEU A 630 -3.10 5.05 -10.23
CA LEU A 630 -4.03 5.83 -11.05
C LEU A 630 -5.36 5.10 -11.26
N VAL A 631 -5.35 3.77 -11.36
CA VAL A 631 -6.57 2.98 -11.60
C VAL A 631 -7.08 2.38 -10.29
N HIS A 632 -6.36 1.40 -9.72
CA HIS A 632 -6.84 0.68 -8.53
C HIS A 632 -6.97 1.59 -7.31
N GLY A 633 -5.98 2.46 -7.07
CA GLY A 633 -5.99 3.38 -5.95
C GLY A 633 -7.13 4.40 -6.05
N ALA A 634 -7.23 5.10 -7.16
CA ALA A 634 -8.27 6.12 -7.37
C ALA A 634 -9.69 5.51 -7.35
N TRP A 635 -9.87 4.35 -8.01
CA TRP A 635 -11.17 3.67 -7.98
C TRP A 635 -11.54 3.18 -6.59
N SER A 636 -10.59 2.60 -5.84
CA SER A 636 -10.83 2.12 -4.48
C SER A 636 -11.22 3.26 -3.54
N TYR A 637 -10.53 4.40 -3.63
CA TYR A 637 -10.89 5.60 -2.87
C TYR A 637 -12.33 6.05 -3.17
N ASN A 638 -12.68 6.25 -4.44
CA ASN A 638 -14.02 6.67 -4.83
C ASN A 638 -15.10 5.69 -4.38
N ARG A 639 -14.87 4.38 -4.54
CA ARG A 639 -15.80 3.32 -4.13
C ARG A 639 -16.05 3.31 -2.63
N VAL A 640 -14.97 3.36 -1.84
CA VAL A 640 -15.04 3.33 -0.38
C VAL A 640 -15.74 4.58 0.15
N THR A 641 -15.39 5.76 -0.37
CA THR A 641 -15.99 7.03 0.07
C THR A 641 -17.47 7.13 -0.27
N LYS A 642 -17.87 6.77 -1.48
CA LYS A 642 -19.29 6.71 -1.88
C LYS A 642 -20.08 5.71 -1.03
N CYS A 643 -19.50 4.53 -0.78
CA CYS A 643 -20.12 3.52 0.06
C CYS A 643 -20.36 4.04 1.49
N ILE A 644 -19.37 4.73 2.09
CA ILE A 644 -19.49 5.32 3.43
C ILE A 644 -20.59 6.37 3.45
N LEU A 645 -20.54 7.37 2.54
CA LEU A 645 -21.52 8.45 2.48
C LEU A 645 -22.95 7.92 2.30
N TYR A 646 -23.11 6.97 1.41
CA TYR A 646 -24.42 6.34 1.16
C TYR A 646 -24.93 5.54 2.37
N CYS A 647 -24.08 4.80 3.07
CA CYS A 647 -24.48 4.07 4.27
C CYS A 647 -24.95 4.99 5.39
N PHE A 648 -24.27 6.12 5.60
CA PHE A 648 -24.75 7.14 6.56
C PHE A 648 -26.05 7.77 6.10
N TYR A 649 -26.15 8.17 4.84
CA TYR A 649 -27.36 8.73 4.27
C TYR A 649 -28.58 7.83 4.53
N LYS A 650 -28.53 6.54 4.13
CA LYS A 650 -29.66 5.62 4.26
C LYS A 650 -30.11 5.39 5.70
N ASN A 651 -29.16 5.39 6.65
CA ASN A 651 -29.48 5.19 8.06
C ASN A 651 -30.05 6.48 8.68
N VAL A 652 -29.47 7.63 8.38
CA VAL A 652 -30.03 8.92 8.85
C VAL A 652 -31.45 9.10 8.35
N VAL A 653 -31.76 8.77 7.08
CA VAL A 653 -33.12 8.84 6.54
C VAL A 653 -34.10 8.03 7.36
N LEU A 654 -33.82 6.75 7.64
CA LEU A 654 -34.76 5.88 8.35
C LEU A 654 -34.90 6.23 9.83
N TYR A 655 -33.76 6.36 10.53
CA TYR A 655 -33.80 6.39 11.99
C TYR A 655 -34.13 7.77 12.58
N ILE A 656 -33.98 8.85 11.84
CA ILE A 656 -34.49 10.18 12.25
C ILE A 656 -36.01 10.23 12.17
N ILE A 657 -36.65 9.40 11.35
CA ILE A 657 -38.12 9.30 11.33
C ILE A 657 -38.68 8.91 12.70
N GLU A 658 -38.00 8.06 13.46
CA GLU A 658 -38.41 7.72 14.83
C GLU A 658 -38.40 8.94 15.77
N LEU A 659 -37.51 9.93 15.54
CA LEU A 659 -37.53 11.21 16.26
C LEU A 659 -38.76 12.03 15.87
N TRP A 660 -39.11 12.13 14.57
CA TRP A 660 -40.31 12.84 14.13
C TRP A 660 -41.57 12.18 14.68
N PHE A 661 -41.60 10.85 14.72
CA PHE A 661 -42.67 10.08 15.33
C PHE A 661 -42.79 10.32 16.83
N ALA A 662 -41.70 10.50 17.55
CA ALA A 662 -41.71 10.81 18.99
C ALA A 662 -42.44 12.12 19.30
N PHE A 663 -42.36 13.14 18.45
CA PHE A 663 -43.10 14.37 18.62
C PHE A 663 -44.64 14.18 18.46
N VAL A 664 -45.06 13.20 17.69
CA VAL A 664 -46.46 12.92 17.42
C VAL A 664 -47.06 11.96 18.46
N ASN A 665 -46.27 11.00 18.93
CA ASN A 665 -46.70 9.97 19.88
C ASN A 665 -46.56 10.31 21.37
N GLY A 666 -46.28 11.60 21.70
CA GLY A 666 -46.08 12.08 23.06
C GLY A 666 -44.83 11.53 23.75
N PHE A 667 -43.79 11.22 23.00
CA PHE A 667 -42.50 10.68 23.50
C PHE A 667 -42.63 9.37 24.27
N SER A 668 -43.56 8.50 23.87
CA SER A 668 -43.88 7.23 24.55
C SER A 668 -42.76 6.18 24.46
N GLY A 669 -41.76 6.37 23.59
CA GLY A 669 -40.73 5.35 23.30
C GLY A 669 -41.22 4.24 22.36
N GLN A 670 -42.44 4.34 21.83
CA GLN A 670 -43.01 3.41 20.84
C GLN A 670 -42.24 3.54 19.52
N ILE A 671 -41.97 2.41 18.85
CA ILE A 671 -41.40 2.37 17.52
C ILE A 671 -42.49 2.46 16.45
N LEU A 672 -42.22 3.24 15.35
CA LEU A 672 -43.14 3.34 14.21
C LEU A 672 -43.10 2.09 13.33
N PHE A 673 -41.94 1.49 13.18
CA PHE A 673 -41.70 0.38 12.28
C PHE A 673 -41.68 -0.95 13.02
N GLU A 674 -42.11 -2.01 12.37
CA GLU A 674 -42.05 -3.34 12.93
C GLU A 674 -40.59 -3.79 13.21
N ARG A 675 -40.37 -4.51 14.31
CA ARG A 675 -39.03 -4.85 14.86
C ARG A 675 -38.12 -5.61 13.88
N TRP A 676 -38.68 -6.59 13.18
CA TRP A 676 -37.93 -7.37 12.20
C TRP A 676 -37.60 -6.54 10.95
N CYS A 677 -38.51 -5.67 10.51
CA CYS A 677 -38.28 -4.75 9.41
C CYS A 677 -37.13 -3.80 9.71
N ILE A 678 -37.04 -3.24 10.92
CA ILE A 678 -35.91 -2.42 11.36
C ILE A 678 -34.60 -3.22 11.32
N GLY A 679 -34.59 -4.44 11.85
CA GLY A 679 -33.40 -5.30 11.90
C GLY A 679 -32.92 -5.72 10.51
N LEU A 680 -33.83 -6.07 9.62
CA LEU A 680 -33.52 -6.57 8.28
C LEU A 680 -33.23 -5.46 7.27
N TYR A 681 -33.57 -4.20 7.56
CA TYR A 681 -33.31 -3.06 6.70
C TYR A 681 -31.85 -2.99 6.21
N ASN A 682 -30.91 -3.07 7.13
CA ASN A 682 -29.49 -2.96 6.84
C ASN A 682 -28.85 -4.25 6.31
N VAL A 683 -29.43 -5.41 6.61
CA VAL A 683 -28.86 -6.74 6.34
C VAL A 683 -29.40 -7.32 5.03
N ILE A 684 -30.66 -7.09 4.72
CA ILE A 684 -31.34 -7.70 3.57
C ILE A 684 -31.81 -6.63 2.55
N PHE A 685 -32.74 -5.75 2.93
CA PHE A 685 -33.47 -4.92 1.97
C PHE A 685 -32.61 -3.84 1.33
N THR A 686 -31.66 -3.28 2.06
CA THR A 686 -30.76 -2.21 1.57
C THR A 686 -29.28 -2.56 1.67
N ALA A 687 -28.94 -3.87 1.72
CA ALA A 687 -27.55 -4.34 1.78
C ALA A 687 -26.86 -4.31 0.42
N LEU A 688 -27.56 -4.70 -0.65
CA LEU A 688 -26.97 -4.83 -2.00
C LEU A 688 -26.52 -3.50 -2.63
N PRO A 689 -27.28 -2.39 -2.54
CA PRO A 689 -26.87 -1.13 -3.15
C PRO A 689 -25.49 -0.61 -2.69
N PRO A 690 -25.17 -0.46 -1.39
CA PRO A 690 -23.85 -0.02 -0.96
C PRO A 690 -22.75 -1.01 -1.32
N PHE A 691 -23.07 -2.30 -1.35
CA PHE A 691 -22.14 -3.36 -1.74
C PHE A 691 -21.74 -3.23 -3.22
N THR A 692 -22.70 -3.02 -4.12
CA THR A 692 -22.43 -2.84 -5.56
C THR A 692 -21.74 -1.52 -5.86
N LEU A 693 -22.05 -0.44 -5.16
CA LEU A 693 -21.33 0.84 -5.22
C LEU A 693 -19.85 0.66 -4.82
N GLY A 694 -19.61 -0.11 -3.74
CA GLY A 694 -18.26 -0.34 -3.23
C GLY A 694 -17.40 -1.25 -4.10
N ILE A 695 -17.98 -2.13 -4.92
CA ILE A 695 -17.23 -3.13 -5.71
C ILE A 695 -17.13 -2.75 -7.18
N PHE A 696 -18.27 -2.38 -7.81
CA PHE A 696 -18.34 -2.30 -9.27
C PHE A 696 -18.33 -0.88 -9.82
N ASP A 697 -18.60 0.14 -9.00
CA ASP A 697 -18.64 1.52 -9.48
C ASP A 697 -17.24 1.99 -9.91
N ARG A 698 -17.19 2.85 -10.91
CA ARG A 698 -15.96 3.46 -11.41
C ARG A 698 -16.24 4.86 -11.97
N PRO A 699 -15.42 5.85 -11.63
CA PRO A 699 -15.62 7.23 -12.11
C PRO A 699 -15.41 7.35 -13.61
N CYS A 700 -14.42 6.63 -14.17
CA CYS A 700 -14.16 6.58 -15.60
C CYS A 700 -13.45 5.27 -15.99
N SER A 701 -13.21 5.06 -17.29
CA SER A 701 -12.53 3.86 -17.79
C SER A 701 -11.04 3.85 -17.40
N GLN A 702 -10.45 2.65 -17.32
CA GLN A 702 -9.04 2.47 -17.04
C GLN A 702 -8.14 3.22 -18.04
N GLN A 703 -8.43 3.10 -19.33
CA GLN A 703 -7.66 3.77 -20.39
C GLN A 703 -7.60 5.29 -20.20
N ASN A 704 -8.70 5.88 -19.77
CA ASN A 704 -8.77 7.31 -19.52
C ASN A 704 -8.00 7.74 -18.27
N MET A 705 -8.01 6.93 -17.21
CA MET A 705 -7.22 7.18 -16.01
C MET A 705 -5.70 7.18 -16.31
N LEU A 706 -5.24 6.25 -17.14
CA LEU A 706 -3.83 6.16 -17.55
C LEU A 706 -3.45 7.29 -18.53
N ARG A 707 -4.35 7.63 -19.46
CA ARG A 707 -4.10 8.69 -20.44
C ARG A 707 -4.09 10.10 -19.84
N PHE A 708 -4.88 10.33 -18.79
CA PHE A 708 -5.04 11.64 -18.13
C PHE A 708 -4.75 11.53 -16.64
N PRO A 709 -3.48 11.45 -16.25
CA PRO A 709 -3.10 11.28 -14.83
C PRO A 709 -3.53 12.45 -13.93
N GLN A 710 -3.87 13.62 -14.52
CA GLN A 710 -4.42 14.77 -13.77
C GLN A 710 -5.73 14.42 -13.03
N LEU A 711 -6.49 13.42 -13.49
CA LEU A 711 -7.70 12.93 -12.82
C LEU A 711 -7.43 12.38 -11.41
N TYR A 712 -6.24 11.90 -11.16
CA TYR A 712 -5.81 11.44 -9.84
C TYR A 712 -5.80 12.57 -8.79
N ARG A 713 -5.62 13.83 -9.20
CA ARG A 713 -5.59 14.98 -8.29
C ARG A 713 -6.89 15.16 -7.50
N ILE A 714 -8.03 14.74 -8.05
CA ILE A 714 -9.34 14.79 -7.39
C ILE A 714 -9.34 13.91 -6.13
N THR A 715 -8.82 12.68 -6.23
CA THR A 715 -8.73 11.76 -5.11
C THR A 715 -7.61 12.14 -4.15
N GLN A 716 -6.50 12.64 -4.67
CA GLN A 716 -5.35 13.12 -3.89
C GLN A 716 -5.74 14.28 -2.95
N ASN A 717 -6.59 15.21 -3.40
CA ASN A 717 -7.06 16.34 -2.62
C ASN A 717 -8.22 15.98 -1.66
N ALA A 718 -8.65 14.73 -1.61
CA ALA A 718 -9.78 14.27 -0.80
C ALA A 718 -11.09 15.05 -1.08
N GLU A 719 -11.31 15.49 -2.34
CA GLU A 719 -12.51 16.26 -2.71
C GLU A 719 -13.79 15.44 -2.55
N GLY A 720 -13.72 14.12 -2.80
CA GLY A 720 -14.84 13.20 -2.67
C GLY A 720 -15.25 12.88 -1.23
N PHE A 721 -14.36 13.08 -0.24
CA PHE A 721 -14.66 12.74 1.15
C PHE A 721 -13.98 13.71 2.13
N ASN A 722 -14.74 14.70 2.55
CA ASN A 722 -14.33 15.65 3.57
C ASN A 722 -15.51 15.96 4.50
N THR A 723 -15.26 16.69 5.58
CA THR A 723 -16.28 17.03 6.58
C THR A 723 -17.49 17.75 5.97
N LYS A 724 -17.27 18.63 4.99
CA LYS A 724 -18.36 19.38 4.32
C LYS A 724 -19.27 18.46 3.51
N VAL A 725 -18.66 17.56 2.71
CA VAL A 725 -19.40 16.58 1.89
C VAL A 725 -20.18 15.61 2.78
N PHE A 726 -19.58 15.13 3.86
CA PHE A 726 -20.25 14.24 4.81
C PHE A 726 -21.51 14.87 5.42
N TRP A 727 -21.38 16.09 5.98
CA TRP A 727 -22.52 16.79 6.56
C TRP A 727 -23.53 17.23 5.53
N GLY A 728 -23.11 17.51 4.29
CA GLY A 728 -24.01 17.75 3.18
C GLY A 728 -24.94 16.57 2.91
N HIS A 729 -24.40 15.34 2.94
CA HIS A 729 -25.21 14.12 2.82
C HIS A 729 -26.13 13.89 4.03
N CYS A 730 -25.66 14.18 5.24
CA CYS A 730 -26.49 14.06 6.45
C CYS A 730 -27.64 15.08 6.45
N ILE A 731 -27.41 16.32 6.05
CA ILE A 731 -28.46 17.35 5.93
C ILE A 731 -29.47 16.98 4.84
N ASN A 732 -28.99 16.45 3.71
CA ASN A 732 -29.87 15.96 2.66
C ASN A 732 -30.76 14.82 3.15
N ALA A 733 -30.19 13.87 3.91
CA ALA A 733 -30.93 12.79 4.55
C ALA A 733 -31.99 13.30 5.54
N LEU A 734 -31.67 14.33 6.33
CA LEU A 734 -32.60 14.98 7.23
C LEU A 734 -33.80 15.59 6.49
N ILE A 735 -33.57 16.29 5.38
CA ILE A 735 -34.62 16.87 4.55
C ILE A 735 -35.51 15.77 3.97
N HIS A 736 -34.92 14.69 3.45
CA HIS A 736 -35.68 13.55 2.93
C HIS A 736 -36.51 12.85 4.01
N SER A 737 -35.99 12.70 5.23
CA SER A 737 -36.73 12.10 6.35
C SER A 737 -37.98 12.91 6.73
N ILE A 738 -37.91 14.24 6.68
CA ILE A 738 -39.06 15.13 6.91
C ILE A 738 -40.15 14.87 5.85
N ILE A 739 -39.75 14.85 4.57
CA ILE A 739 -40.73 14.63 3.47
C ILE A 739 -41.35 13.22 3.59
N LEU A 740 -40.51 12.21 3.84
CA LEU A 740 -40.91 10.81 3.93
C LEU A 740 -41.86 10.50 5.10
N PHE A 741 -41.77 11.26 6.20
CA PHE A 741 -42.66 11.07 7.35
C PHE A 741 -43.87 11.98 7.32
N TRP A 742 -43.71 13.30 7.20
CA TRP A 742 -44.80 14.24 7.35
C TRP A 742 -45.79 14.24 6.18
N PHE A 743 -45.34 13.93 4.96
CA PHE A 743 -46.24 13.87 3.82
C PHE A 743 -47.24 12.72 3.90
N PRO A 744 -46.83 11.44 4.14
CA PRO A 744 -47.79 10.36 4.34
C PRO A 744 -48.68 10.56 5.57
N LEU A 745 -48.10 11.06 6.68
CA LEU A 745 -48.86 11.33 7.89
C LEU A 745 -50.00 12.34 7.62
N LYS A 746 -49.72 13.44 6.92
CA LYS A 746 -50.72 14.44 6.55
C LYS A 746 -51.68 13.97 5.47
N MET A 747 -51.26 13.12 4.57
CA MET A 747 -52.10 12.52 3.55
C MET A 747 -53.18 11.61 4.15
N LEU A 748 -52.92 11.00 5.29
CA LEU A 748 -53.82 10.08 6.02
C LEU A 748 -54.53 10.73 7.23
N GLU A 749 -54.34 12.03 7.49
CA GLU A 749 -54.89 12.74 8.64
C GLU A 749 -56.41 12.75 8.66
N HIS A 750 -57.06 12.76 7.50
CA HIS A 750 -58.52 12.67 7.35
C HIS A 750 -58.85 11.24 6.91
N ASP A 751 -59.17 10.43 7.87
CA ASP A 751 -59.42 9.01 7.79
C ASP A 751 -60.14 8.54 6.51
N SER A 752 -59.50 7.70 5.76
CA SER A 752 -60.16 6.86 4.78
C SER A 752 -60.57 5.55 5.46
N SER A 753 -61.83 5.48 5.92
CA SER A 753 -62.37 4.19 6.34
C SER A 753 -62.45 3.23 5.15
N PHE A 754 -61.95 2.04 5.30
CA PHE A 754 -62.09 1.00 4.28
C PHE A 754 -63.55 0.59 4.15
N SER A 755 -63.92 -0.03 3.02
CA SER A 755 -65.30 -0.49 2.76
C SER A 755 -65.87 -1.48 3.80
N ASP A 756 -64.99 -2.06 4.63
CA ASP A 756 -65.28 -2.95 5.75
C ASP A 756 -65.46 -2.22 7.10
N GLY A 757 -65.35 -0.91 7.11
CA GLY A 757 -65.49 -0.09 8.32
C GLY A 757 -64.28 -0.06 9.25
N GLN A 758 -63.14 -0.69 8.87
CA GLN A 758 -61.92 -0.65 9.66
C GLN A 758 -61.14 0.62 9.48
N GLY A 759 -60.59 1.18 10.57
CA GLY A 759 -59.73 2.36 10.54
C GLY A 759 -58.24 2.00 10.38
N ASN A 760 -57.42 3.00 10.08
CA ASN A 760 -55.99 2.86 9.97
C ASN A 760 -55.30 2.97 11.35
N ASP A 761 -54.30 2.16 11.61
CA ASP A 761 -53.44 2.30 12.79
C ASP A 761 -52.07 2.92 12.44
N TYR A 762 -51.26 3.17 13.48
CA TYR A 762 -49.91 3.73 13.30
C TYR A 762 -48.99 2.81 12.48
N LEU A 763 -49.19 1.47 12.57
CA LEU A 763 -48.41 0.50 11.84
C LEU A 763 -48.67 0.53 10.32
N PHE A 764 -49.93 0.86 9.95
CA PHE A 764 -50.31 1.09 8.55
C PHE A 764 -49.50 2.25 7.94
N VAL A 765 -49.46 3.39 8.65
CA VAL A 765 -48.62 4.54 8.25
C VAL A 765 -47.13 4.13 8.24
N GLY A 766 -46.67 3.40 9.26
CA GLY A 766 -45.32 2.90 9.35
C GLY A 766 -44.92 2.06 8.15
N ASN A 767 -45.76 1.13 7.70
CA ASN A 767 -45.47 0.26 6.54
C ASN A 767 -45.43 1.08 5.21
N MET A 768 -46.29 2.10 5.07
CA MET A 768 -46.23 3.01 3.92
C MET A 768 -44.93 3.81 3.91
N VAL A 769 -44.60 4.46 5.02
CA VAL A 769 -43.38 5.24 5.18
C VAL A 769 -42.16 4.38 4.92
N TYR A 770 -42.10 3.18 5.49
CA TYR A 770 -40.98 2.25 5.32
C TYR A 770 -40.77 1.86 3.85
N THR A 771 -41.90 1.59 3.14
CA THR A 771 -41.83 1.26 1.70
C THR A 771 -41.26 2.44 0.90
N TYR A 772 -41.73 3.65 1.17
CA TYR A 772 -41.21 4.87 0.50
C TYR A 772 -39.74 5.12 0.83
N VAL A 773 -39.30 4.86 2.05
CA VAL A 773 -37.88 4.93 2.44
C VAL A 773 -37.03 3.95 1.62
N VAL A 774 -37.44 2.67 1.54
CA VAL A 774 -36.70 1.65 0.78
C VAL A 774 -36.58 2.05 -0.69
N VAL A 775 -37.69 2.50 -1.29
CA VAL A 775 -37.69 2.94 -2.71
C VAL A 775 -36.79 4.16 -2.90
N THR A 776 -36.93 5.18 -2.06
CA THR A 776 -36.14 6.42 -2.17
C THR A 776 -34.64 6.13 -2.02
N VAL A 777 -34.26 5.31 -1.06
CA VAL A 777 -32.87 4.96 -0.79
C VAL A 777 -32.28 4.12 -1.94
N CYS A 778 -33.01 3.16 -2.50
CA CYS A 778 -32.56 2.39 -3.65
C CYS A 778 -32.40 3.25 -4.91
N LEU A 779 -33.36 4.17 -5.18
CA LEU A 779 -33.25 5.12 -6.29
C LEU A 779 -32.09 6.09 -6.10
N LYS A 780 -31.84 6.57 -4.89
CA LYS A 780 -30.68 7.40 -4.56
C LYS A 780 -29.37 6.68 -4.84
N ALA A 781 -29.26 5.38 -4.50
CA ALA A 781 -28.11 4.56 -4.87
C ALA A 781 -27.91 4.51 -6.40
N GLY A 782 -28.99 4.38 -7.14
CA GLY A 782 -28.95 4.44 -8.60
C GLY A 782 -28.40 5.77 -9.12
N MET A 783 -28.81 6.90 -8.53
CA MET A 783 -28.31 8.23 -8.91
C MET A 783 -26.82 8.42 -8.58
N GLU A 784 -26.32 7.83 -7.50
CA GLU A 784 -24.91 7.87 -7.12
C GLU A 784 -24.03 6.94 -7.97
N THR A 785 -24.62 5.94 -8.66
CA THR A 785 -23.91 4.98 -9.49
C THR A 785 -23.45 5.64 -10.78
N THR A 786 -22.13 5.72 -10.98
CA THR A 786 -21.53 6.30 -12.19
C THR A 786 -21.45 5.29 -13.34
N ALA A 787 -21.10 4.03 -13.03
CA ALA A 787 -20.97 2.96 -14.00
C ALA A 787 -22.00 1.85 -13.74
N TRP A 788 -23.09 1.86 -14.51
CA TRP A 788 -24.14 0.86 -14.38
C TRP A 788 -23.70 -0.49 -14.93
N THR A 789 -23.81 -1.52 -14.08
CA THR A 789 -23.57 -2.93 -14.40
C THR A 789 -24.86 -3.73 -14.22
N ARG A 790 -24.90 -4.98 -14.72
CA ARG A 790 -26.03 -5.89 -14.46
C ARG A 790 -26.27 -6.09 -12.96
N PHE A 791 -25.19 -6.12 -12.16
CA PHE A 791 -25.28 -6.23 -10.70
C PHE A 791 -25.83 -4.96 -10.05
N SER A 792 -25.52 -3.77 -10.60
CA SER A 792 -26.09 -2.50 -10.10
C SER A 792 -27.60 -2.44 -10.35
N HIS A 793 -28.04 -2.87 -11.54
CA HIS A 793 -29.48 -3.00 -11.82
C HIS A 793 -30.17 -3.98 -10.87
N LEU A 794 -29.58 -5.17 -10.67
CA LEU A 794 -30.09 -6.16 -9.74
C LEU A 794 -30.16 -5.61 -8.30
N ALA A 795 -29.14 -4.87 -7.86
CA ALA A 795 -29.11 -4.30 -6.52
C ALA A 795 -30.21 -3.25 -6.30
N VAL A 796 -30.41 -2.35 -7.24
CA VAL A 796 -31.39 -1.28 -7.11
C VAL A 796 -32.81 -1.83 -7.25
N TRP A 797 -33.13 -2.46 -8.38
CA TRP A 797 -34.48 -2.95 -8.65
C TRP A 797 -34.82 -4.21 -7.86
N GLY A 798 -33.86 -5.12 -7.72
CA GLY A 798 -34.03 -6.35 -6.96
C GLY A 798 -34.26 -6.12 -5.47
N SER A 799 -33.65 -5.12 -4.85
CA SER A 799 -33.90 -4.73 -3.45
C SER A 799 -35.33 -4.24 -3.24
N MET A 800 -35.84 -3.43 -4.14
CA MET A 800 -37.22 -2.93 -4.09
C MET A 800 -38.23 -4.07 -4.24
N VAL A 801 -38.03 -4.95 -5.23
CA VAL A 801 -38.89 -6.13 -5.44
C VAL A 801 -38.81 -7.08 -4.25
N LEU A 802 -37.59 -7.33 -3.72
CA LEU A 802 -37.39 -8.17 -2.55
C LEU A 802 -38.17 -7.67 -1.33
N TRP A 803 -38.16 -6.36 -1.08
CA TRP A 803 -38.96 -5.77 -0.03
C TRP A 803 -40.46 -6.00 -0.24
N MET A 804 -40.99 -5.73 -1.43
CA MET A 804 -42.41 -5.90 -1.73
C MET A 804 -42.88 -7.37 -1.56
N VAL A 805 -42.06 -8.32 -2.04
CA VAL A 805 -42.35 -9.76 -1.89
C VAL A 805 -42.28 -10.16 -0.41
N PHE A 806 -41.25 -9.71 0.31
CA PHE A 806 -41.13 -9.97 1.74
C PHE A 806 -42.32 -9.41 2.50
N PHE A 807 -42.72 -8.18 2.26
CA PHE A 807 -43.87 -7.55 2.93
C PHE A 807 -45.18 -8.31 2.69
N ALA A 808 -45.42 -8.77 1.46
CA ALA A 808 -46.60 -9.57 1.14
C ALA A 808 -46.59 -10.95 1.88
N VAL A 809 -45.45 -11.64 1.84
CA VAL A 809 -45.29 -12.97 2.49
C VAL A 809 -45.35 -12.85 4.00
N TYR A 810 -44.65 -11.88 4.56
CA TYR A 810 -44.53 -11.67 6.01
C TYR A 810 -45.87 -11.30 6.63
N SER A 811 -46.67 -10.52 5.94
CA SER A 811 -48.01 -10.18 6.34
C SER A 811 -49.04 -11.37 6.29
N ALA A 812 -48.71 -12.41 5.51
CA ALA A 812 -49.58 -13.59 5.34
C ALA A 812 -49.16 -14.78 6.21
N ILE A 813 -47.96 -14.77 6.81
CA ILE A 813 -47.35 -15.93 7.46
C ILE A 813 -48.02 -16.31 8.79
N TRP A 814 -48.60 -15.34 9.51
CA TRP A 814 -49.41 -15.56 10.69
C TRP A 814 -50.81 -16.14 10.32
N PRO A 815 -51.40 -17.13 11.00
CA PRO A 815 -50.94 -17.76 12.25
C PRO A 815 -50.08 -19.03 12.07
N THR A 816 -49.64 -19.33 10.84
CA THR A 816 -48.86 -20.55 10.56
C THR A 816 -47.54 -20.58 11.33
N ILE A 817 -46.89 -19.42 11.42
CA ILE A 817 -45.67 -19.22 12.20
C ILE A 817 -45.88 -18.01 13.12
N PRO A 818 -45.84 -18.15 14.45
CA PRO A 818 -46.18 -17.07 15.38
C PRO A 818 -45.02 -16.08 15.60
N ILE A 819 -44.64 -15.33 14.54
CA ILE A 819 -43.54 -14.39 14.63
C ILE A 819 -44.01 -12.93 14.80
N ALA A 820 -45.06 -12.52 14.13
CA ALA A 820 -45.53 -11.14 14.10
C ALA A 820 -47.07 -11.07 13.95
N PRO A 821 -47.81 -11.17 15.05
CA PRO A 821 -49.27 -11.12 15.01
C PRO A 821 -49.80 -9.77 14.48
N ASP A 822 -49.09 -8.68 14.79
CA ASP A 822 -49.47 -7.29 14.41
C ASP A 822 -49.39 -7.01 12.92
N MET A 823 -48.66 -7.84 12.17
CA MET A 823 -48.54 -7.71 10.72
C MET A 823 -49.62 -8.43 9.91
N LEU A 824 -50.46 -9.20 10.52
CA LEU A 824 -51.50 -9.98 9.81
C LEU A 824 -52.39 -9.11 8.95
N GLY A 825 -52.42 -9.38 7.64
CA GLY A 825 -53.26 -8.67 6.65
C GLY A 825 -52.80 -7.25 6.28
N GLN A 826 -51.76 -6.70 6.92
CA GLN A 826 -51.30 -5.33 6.69
C GLN A 826 -50.96 -5.07 5.22
N ALA A 827 -50.23 -5.99 4.55
CA ALA A 827 -49.87 -5.79 3.13
C ALA A 827 -51.10 -5.71 2.24
N GLY A 828 -52.12 -6.57 2.49
CA GLY A 828 -53.41 -6.51 1.74
C GLY A 828 -54.11 -5.18 1.88
N LYS A 829 -54.16 -4.64 3.09
CA LYS A 829 -54.80 -3.32 3.35
C LYS A 829 -53.99 -2.16 2.73
N VAL A 830 -52.67 -2.16 2.90
CA VAL A 830 -51.81 -1.12 2.33
C VAL A 830 -51.88 -1.13 0.81
N MET A 831 -51.86 -2.31 0.17
CA MET A 831 -51.88 -2.42 -1.30
C MET A 831 -53.26 -2.08 -1.90
N GLN A 832 -54.33 -2.26 -1.17
CA GLN A 832 -55.69 -1.86 -1.58
C GLN A 832 -55.87 -0.34 -1.53
N CYS A 833 -55.08 0.39 -0.74
CA CYS A 833 -55.17 1.81 -0.60
C CYS A 833 -54.55 2.53 -1.83
N TRP A 834 -55.37 3.26 -2.60
CA TRP A 834 -54.84 3.98 -3.78
C TRP A 834 -53.88 5.10 -3.40
N HIS A 835 -54.01 5.71 -2.21
CA HIS A 835 -53.03 6.68 -1.69
C HIS A 835 -51.63 6.10 -1.57
N PHE A 836 -51.52 4.80 -1.27
CA PHE A 836 -50.24 4.12 -1.24
C PHE A 836 -49.53 4.15 -2.61
N TRP A 837 -50.23 3.83 -3.69
CA TRP A 837 -49.61 3.81 -5.02
C TRP A 837 -49.27 5.21 -5.53
N LEU A 838 -50.16 6.22 -5.25
CA LEU A 838 -49.86 7.59 -5.57
C LEU A 838 -48.67 8.11 -4.78
N GLY A 839 -48.57 7.81 -3.48
CA GLY A 839 -47.48 8.18 -2.61
C GLY A 839 -46.15 7.50 -3.02
N LEU A 840 -46.23 6.24 -3.50
CA LEU A 840 -45.04 5.48 -3.97
C LEU A 840 -44.33 6.19 -5.14
N VAL A 841 -45.07 6.97 -5.94
CA VAL A 841 -44.48 7.76 -7.04
C VAL A 841 -44.10 9.16 -6.56
N LEU A 842 -45.02 9.86 -5.89
CA LEU A 842 -44.89 11.28 -5.55
C LEU A 842 -43.83 11.52 -4.46
N VAL A 843 -43.81 10.72 -3.42
CA VAL A 843 -42.94 10.94 -2.25
C VAL A 843 -41.44 10.73 -2.60
N PRO A 844 -41.04 9.60 -3.23
CA PRO A 844 -39.68 9.47 -3.71
C PRO A 844 -39.26 10.51 -4.73
N THR A 845 -40.18 10.91 -5.63
CA THR A 845 -39.91 11.97 -6.62
C THR A 845 -39.69 13.32 -5.93
N ALA A 846 -40.49 13.70 -4.95
CA ALA A 846 -40.31 14.93 -4.18
C ALA A 846 -38.95 14.93 -3.42
N CYS A 847 -38.59 13.81 -2.80
CA CYS A 847 -37.30 13.66 -2.13
C CYS A 847 -36.13 13.86 -3.10
N LEU A 848 -36.15 13.15 -4.22
CA LEU A 848 -35.02 13.09 -5.15
C LEU A 848 -34.97 14.25 -6.14
N LEU A 849 -36.01 15.09 -6.23
CA LEU A 849 -36.11 16.21 -7.18
C LEU A 849 -34.91 17.18 -7.01
N LYS A 850 -34.57 17.51 -5.78
CA LYS A 850 -33.43 18.39 -5.48
C LYS A 850 -32.11 17.75 -5.96
N ASP A 851 -31.90 16.46 -5.69
CA ASP A 851 -30.69 15.75 -6.09
C ASP A 851 -30.61 15.68 -7.62
N PHE A 852 -31.71 15.41 -8.29
CA PHE A 852 -31.83 15.41 -9.75
C PHE A 852 -31.55 16.79 -10.34
N ALA A 853 -32.15 17.82 -9.78
CA ALA A 853 -31.96 19.21 -10.24
C ALA A 853 -30.50 19.65 -10.05
N TRP A 854 -29.86 19.27 -8.94
CA TRP A 854 -28.46 19.55 -8.68
C TRP A 854 -27.55 18.85 -9.71
N THR A 855 -27.78 17.57 -9.99
CA THR A 855 -27.02 16.79 -10.97
C THR A 855 -27.22 17.38 -12.38
N ALA A 856 -28.47 17.73 -12.74
CA ALA A 856 -28.78 18.34 -14.02
C ALA A 856 -28.16 19.73 -14.18
N LYS A 857 -28.17 20.56 -13.13
CA LYS A 857 -27.49 21.85 -13.11
C LYS A 857 -25.98 21.72 -13.31
N SER A 858 -25.34 20.83 -12.57
CA SER A 858 -23.90 20.56 -12.70
C SER A 858 -23.53 20.12 -14.13
N LEU A 859 -24.35 19.27 -14.74
CA LEU A 859 -24.16 18.82 -16.12
C LEU A 859 -24.37 19.98 -17.12
N LEU A 860 -25.35 20.84 -16.90
CA LEU A 860 -25.64 22.00 -17.75
C LEU A 860 -24.49 23.02 -17.68
N GLU A 861 -23.99 23.33 -16.48
CA GLU A 861 -22.85 24.23 -16.29
C GLU A 861 -21.61 23.70 -17.02
N GLU A 862 -21.36 22.37 -16.95
CA GLU A 862 -20.27 21.70 -17.65
C GLU A 862 -20.40 21.82 -19.18
N VAL A 863 -21.61 21.62 -19.73
CA VAL A 863 -21.89 21.80 -21.17
C VAL A 863 -21.72 23.26 -21.60
N GLN A 864 -22.22 24.22 -20.82
CA GLN A 864 -22.05 25.64 -21.11
C GLN A 864 -20.57 26.09 -21.08
N GLU A 865 -19.79 25.57 -20.14
CA GLU A 865 -18.34 25.82 -20.12
C GLU A 865 -17.64 25.24 -21.35
N LEU A 866 -18.07 24.07 -21.83
CA LEU A 866 -17.53 23.44 -23.03
C LEU A 866 -17.86 24.25 -24.28
N GLU A 867 -19.11 24.72 -24.39
CA GLU A 867 -19.54 25.56 -25.48
C GLU A 867 -18.81 26.93 -25.48
N ALA A 868 -18.67 27.57 -24.32
CA ALA A 868 -17.90 28.81 -24.18
C ALA A 868 -16.44 28.68 -24.59
N ARG A 869 -15.80 27.53 -24.30
CA ARG A 869 -14.42 27.24 -24.69
C ARG A 869 -14.29 26.89 -26.17
N ALA A 870 -15.32 26.32 -26.78
CA ALA A 870 -15.34 26.07 -28.21
C ALA A 870 -15.40 27.37 -29.02
N VAL A 871 -16.03 28.43 -28.44
CA VAL A 871 -16.14 29.74 -29.06
C VAL A 871 -14.89 30.63 -28.87
N ASP A 872 -14.14 30.46 -27.78
CA ASP A 872 -12.92 31.24 -27.47
C ASP A 872 -11.77 30.40 -26.93
N PRO A 873 -10.96 29.78 -27.80
CA PRO A 873 -9.84 28.93 -27.41
C PRO A 873 -8.72 29.65 -26.61
N GLY A 874 -8.63 30.99 -26.72
CA GLY A 874 -7.57 31.79 -26.08
C GLY A 874 -7.85 32.15 -24.62
N ALA A 875 -9.09 32.15 -24.17
CA ALA A 875 -9.46 32.51 -22.80
C ALA A 875 -9.17 31.39 -21.77
N ALA A 876 -8.84 30.21 -22.25
CA ALA A 876 -8.65 29.00 -21.41
C ALA A 876 -7.34 28.99 -20.57
N VAL A 877 -6.40 29.87 -20.82
CA VAL A 877 -5.07 29.86 -20.20
C VAL A 877 -5.04 30.53 -18.83
N LEU A 878 -6.06 31.28 -18.45
CA LEU A 878 -6.04 32.17 -17.26
C LEU A 878 -7.04 31.80 -16.14
N ARG A 879 -7.74 30.68 -16.18
CA ARG A 879 -8.67 30.29 -15.11
C ARG A 879 -8.31 29.00 -14.41
N ASP A 880 -8.36 29.11 -13.11
CA ASP A 880 -8.00 28.22 -12.02
C ASP A 880 -8.23 26.71 -12.19
N ALA A 881 -7.40 25.95 -11.48
CA ALA A 881 -7.28 24.49 -11.47
C ALA A 881 -8.54 23.70 -11.08
N SER A 882 -9.61 24.32 -10.59
CA SER A 882 -10.87 23.65 -10.23
C SER A 882 -11.78 23.31 -11.43
N GLY A 883 -11.72 24.12 -12.52
CA GLY A 883 -12.54 23.90 -13.71
C GLY A 883 -12.02 22.81 -14.68
N ARG A 884 -10.73 22.45 -14.58
CA ARG A 884 -10.12 21.51 -15.54
C ARG A 884 -10.62 20.06 -15.38
N SER A 885 -10.92 19.63 -14.16
CA SER A 885 -11.30 18.24 -13.86
C SER A 885 -12.65 17.83 -14.45
N LEU A 886 -13.59 18.76 -14.58
CA LEU A 886 -14.91 18.49 -15.12
C LEU A 886 -14.92 18.46 -16.66
N ASN A 887 -14.08 19.30 -17.28
CA ASN A 887 -13.97 19.39 -18.74
C ASN A 887 -13.37 18.13 -19.38
N GLU A 888 -12.40 17.48 -18.71
CA GLU A 888 -11.82 16.22 -19.17
C GLU A 888 -12.84 15.08 -19.14
N ARG A 889 -13.80 15.07 -18.20
CA ARG A 889 -14.88 14.08 -18.16
C ARG A 889 -15.83 14.19 -19.38
N ALA A 890 -16.13 15.37 -19.84
CA ALA A 890 -17.05 15.57 -20.96
C ALA A 890 -16.43 15.20 -22.32
N HIS A 891 -15.14 15.49 -22.52
CA HIS A 891 -14.41 15.06 -23.72
C HIS A 891 -14.31 13.53 -23.83
N LEU A 892 -14.39 12.84 -22.71
CA LEU A 892 -14.34 11.37 -22.63
C LEU A 892 -15.67 10.72 -23.02
N LEU A 893 -16.81 11.38 -22.74
CA LEU A 893 -18.13 10.86 -23.10
C LEU A 893 -18.39 10.84 -24.61
N THR A 894 -17.80 11.76 -25.35
CA THR A 894 -18.01 11.84 -26.80
C THR A 894 -17.18 10.83 -27.64
N ARG A 895 -16.10 10.25 -27.08
CA ARG A 895 -15.26 9.24 -27.76
C ARG A 895 -15.64 7.77 -27.51
N VAL A 896 -16.54 7.48 -26.61
CA VAL A 896 -16.93 6.11 -26.23
C VAL A 896 -17.69 5.35 -27.34
N PHE A 897 -18.08 6.01 -28.41
CA PHE A 897 -18.90 5.39 -29.47
C PHE A 897 -18.14 4.88 -30.71
N ARG A 898 -16.79 4.80 -30.69
CA ARG A 898 -16.06 4.11 -31.77
C ARG A 898 -15.35 2.87 -31.30
N LYS A 899 -15.84 1.73 -31.70
CA LYS A 899 -15.24 0.39 -31.55
C LYS A 899 -14.14 0.17 -32.59
N THR A 900 -13.01 -0.42 -32.17
CA THR A 900 -12.12 -1.20 -33.04
C THR A 900 -11.49 -2.37 -32.27
N PRO A 901 -11.21 -3.50 -32.95
CA PRO A 901 -10.93 -4.79 -32.31
C PRO A 901 -9.43 -5.01 -32.02
N SER A 902 -9.19 -5.83 -31.01
CA SER A 902 -7.87 -6.27 -30.55
C SER A 902 -7.30 -7.43 -31.37
N SER A 903 -6.00 -7.38 -31.69
CA SER A 903 -5.22 -8.52 -32.15
C SER A 903 -4.13 -8.88 -31.12
N VAL A 904 -4.07 -10.17 -30.80
CA VAL A 904 -3.11 -10.77 -29.86
C VAL A 904 -1.89 -11.24 -30.63
N GLY A 905 -0.71 -10.75 -30.31
CA GLY A 905 0.57 -11.22 -30.80
C GLY A 905 1.39 -11.90 -29.69
N ARG A 906 1.75 -13.17 -29.96
CA ARG A 906 2.68 -13.95 -29.12
C ARG A 906 4.12 -13.55 -29.43
N SER A 907 4.95 -13.28 -28.44
CA SER A 907 6.41 -13.21 -28.62
C SER A 907 7.12 -14.22 -27.71
N ASN A 908 8.15 -14.85 -28.28
CA ASN A 908 8.96 -15.88 -27.64
C ASN A 908 9.94 -15.29 -26.63
N SER A 909 10.03 -15.90 -25.46
CA SER A 909 11.00 -15.58 -24.41
C SER A 909 12.38 -16.16 -24.72
N VAL A 910 13.40 -15.33 -24.67
CA VAL A 910 14.80 -15.71 -24.59
C VAL A 910 15.24 -15.61 -23.12
N GLN A 911 15.69 -16.72 -22.56
CA GLN A 911 16.25 -16.75 -21.22
C GLN A 911 17.58 -15.96 -21.20
N GLN A 912 17.61 -14.87 -20.44
CA GLN A 912 18.86 -14.21 -20.11
C GLN A 912 19.51 -14.90 -18.93
N THR A 913 20.68 -15.47 -19.16
CA THR A 913 21.57 -15.96 -18.09
C THR A 913 22.10 -14.76 -17.29
N VAL A 914 21.88 -14.78 -15.99
CA VAL A 914 22.33 -13.73 -15.06
C VAL A 914 23.87 -13.83 -14.96
N SER A 915 24.60 -12.87 -15.51
CA SER A 915 26.02 -12.74 -15.32
C SER A 915 26.34 -12.23 -13.91
N HIS A 916 27.18 -12.95 -13.18
CA HIS A 916 27.56 -12.62 -11.83
C HIS A 916 28.84 -11.77 -11.81
N GLY A 917 28.87 -10.73 -10.97
CA GLY A 917 29.99 -9.80 -10.87
C GLY A 917 31.12 -10.30 -9.96
N TYR A 918 32.35 -9.86 -10.22
CA TYR A 918 33.58 -10.09 -9.45
C TYR A 918 33.87 -8.95 -8.46
N ALA A 919 34.55 -9.26 -7.34
CA ALA A 919 34.59 -8.37 -6.18
C ALA A 919 35.93 -7.77 -5.87
N PHE A 920 35.87 -6.51 -5.46
CA PHE A 920 36.99 -5.87 -4.78
C PHE A 920 36.47 -4.92 -3.70
N SER A 921 37.19 -4.76 -2.58
CA SER A 921 36.82 -3.80 -1.55
C SER A 921 36.85 -2.36 -2.12
N GLN A 922 35.84 -1.59 -1.90
CA GLN A 922 35.82 -0.16 -2.28
C GLN A 922 36.58 0.72 -1.27
N GLU A 923 37.00 0.18 -0.13
CA GLU A 923 37.76 0.94 0.85
C GLU A 923 39.24 0.95 0.47
N GLU A 924 39.81 2.12 0.34
CA GLU A 924 41.21 2.34 -0.04
C GLU A 924 42.21 1.75 0.98
N HIS A 925 41.73 1.45 2.19
CA HIS A 925 42.50 0.95 3.35
C HIS A 925 42.03 -0.39 3.89
N GLY A 926 41.34 -1.21 3.08
CA GLY A 926 41.00 -2.61 3.46
C GLY A 926 42.24 -3.49 3.70
N VAL A 927 42.05 -4.69 4.29
CA VAL A 927 43.12 -5.65 4.64
C VAL A 927 44.02 -5.98 3.44
N VAL A 928 43.47 -5.94 2.23
CA VAL A 928 44.20 -6.04 0.96
C VAL A 928 43.66 -4.99 0.00
N SER A 929 44.54 -4.11 -0.51
CA SER A 929 44.08 -3.06 -1.44
C SER A 929 43.61 -3.68 -2.75
N GLN A 930 42.59 -3.10 -3.35
CA GLN A 930 42.04 -3.50 -4.65
C GLN A 930 43.16 -3.68 -5.72
N SER A 931 44.12 -2.77 -5.76
CA SER A 931 45.25 -2.81 -6.69
C SER A 931 46.13 -4.03 -6.45
N GLN A 932 46.27 -4.52 -5.22
CA GLN A 932 47.10 -5.66 -4.87
C GLN A 932 46.40 -6.97 -5.24
N VAL A 933 45.08 -7.08 -5.04
CA VAL A 933 44.29 -8.26 -5.46
C VAL A 933 44.26 -8.38 -6.97
N VAL A 934 44.03 -7.27 -7.67
CA VAL A 934 44.05 -7.25 -9.13
C VAL A 934 45.42 -7.64 -9.70
N ARG A 935 46.52 -7.18 -9.10
CA ARG A 935 47.86 -7.54 -9.52
C ARG A 935 48.22 -9.00 -9.25
N SER A 936 47.65 -9.63 -8.25
CA SER A 936 47.91 -11.05 -7.91
C SER A 936 47.11 -12.04 -8.73
N TYR A 937 46.10 -11.56 -9.48
CA TYR A 937 45.22 -12.45 -10.21
C TYR A 937 45.78 -12.80 -11.60
N ASP A 938 46.03 -14.08 -11.83
CA ASP A 938 46.55 -14.62 -13.09
C ASP A 938 45.53 -15.51 -13.79
N THR A 939 44.90 -15.00 -14.86
CA THR A 939 43.87 -15.72 -15.65
C THR A 939 44.45 -16.67 -16.68
N THR A 940 45.78 -16.70 -16.85
CA THR A 940 46.45 -17.60 -17.81
C THR A 940 46.63 -19.01 -17.26
N ARG A 941 46.53 -19.19 -15.93
CA ARG A 941 46.59 -20.51 -15.28
C ARG A 941 45.18 -21.10 -15.25
N GLN A 942 44.95 -22.14 -16.02
CA GLN A 942 43.70 -22.90 -15.94
C GLN A 942 43.55 -23.49 -14.56
N ARG A 943 42.44 -23.20 -13.88
CA ARG A 943 41.99 -23.91 -12.70
C ARG A 943 41.70 -25.36 -13.06
N PRO A 944 42.13 -26.38 -12.32
CA PRO A 944 41.74 -27.77 -12.58
C PRO A 944 40.20 -27.83 -12.45
N SER A 945 39.55 -28.34 -13.48
CA SER A 945 38.13 -28.70 -13.50
C SER A 945 37.90 -29.79 -12.43
N LEU A 946 37.12 -29.48 -11.42
CA LEU A 946 36.57 -30.46 -10.48
C LEU A 946 35.22 -30.90 -10.95
#